data_a246b3b2cbb0cc00647cf28c01effdd3
#
_entry.id   a246b3b2cbb0cc00647cf28c01effdd3
#
_cell.length_a   1.000
_cell.length_b   1.000
_cell.length_c   1.000
_cell.angle_alpha   90.00
_cell.angle_beta   90.00
_cell.angle_gamma   90.00
#
_symmetry.space_group_name_H-M   'P 1'
#
loop_
_entity.id
_entity.type
_entity.pdbx_description
1 polymer ?
#
loop_
_entity_poly.entity_id
_entity_poly.type
_entity_poly.pdbx_seq_one_letter_code
_entity_poly.pdbx_strand_id
1 'polypeptide(L)'
;MKKDILQKGFSNLCTAKAMAELYEDNFKVVSKYVHATSRGHEAIQIALGMQLLPQDYAFPYYRDDAMLLSFGLEPYDLMLQLLAKKDDPFSGGRTYYCHPSLKDDDKPKIPHQSSATGMQAIPATGTAMGMQYKELQGLDNLSTALKETIGVSSSAVENSLNPITVCSLGDASVTEGEIAEAFQMAALKQLPILYLVQDNGWDISANAEETRAQDAFQYAQGFHGLEAISIDGANFVESYEAVEEVIKTIRKERRPFLVHAKVPLLNHHTSGVRMEWYRDDLEEARSRDPYPVLKQQLLDNGFTEVEVQEIETSASEKVQEHFEKAQQAEDPSPEDLFTHDFAPTPITEEAGDRSPEGSEKVVMVDCALFAVEELMRKHKECLLYGQDVGGRLGGVFREAATLAQKFGDDRVFNTPIQEAFIVGSTVGMSAVGLKPIVEVQFADYIWPGLNQLFTEVSRSSYLSNGKWPVSMILRVPIGAYGSGGPYHSSSVESILTSIRGIKIAYPSNGADLKGLLKAAYYDPNPVVFLEHKGLYWSKVPGTQGATSIEPSEDYILPFGKAWVLQEIWKQEDEETLTIVTYGMGVHWAMNASAELGMKDTIEVIDLRTLYPLDEETIVKSVKKNGKCLVVTEEPSSTGFARALSGKIQEECFKFLDAPVMTIGSENMPAIPLNSTLEQTMIPSAEKVKEKILEILNY
;
A
#
# COMPACT_ATOMS: atom_id res chain seq x y z
N MET A 1 37.27 5.19 17.49
CA MET A 1 35.88 5.01 18.02
C MET A 1 35.82 5.16 19.54
N LYS A 2 34.70 5.64 20.13
CA LYS A 2 34.51 5.75 21.59
C LYS A 2 34.26 4.37 22.20
N LYS A 3 34.74 4.16 23.47
CA LYS A 3 34.57 2.89 24.16
C LYS A 3 33.12 2.48 24.39
N ASP A 4 32.25 3.43 24.70
CA ASP A 4 30.82 3.21 24.92
C ASP A 4 30.09 2.69 23.65
N ILE A 5 30.48 3.19 22.47
CA ILE A 5 29.96 2.72 21.19
C ILE A 5 30.37 1.26 20.94
N LEU A 6 31.66 0.95 21.14
CA LEU A 6 32.16 -0.42 20.99
C LEU A 6 31.45 -1.39 21.92
N GLN A 7 31.32 -1.02 23.22
CA GLN A 7 30.66 -1.85 24.22
C GLN A 7 29.19 -2.11 23.86
N LYS A 8 28.44 -1.05 23.47
CA LYS A 8 27.04 -1.18 23.06
C LYS A 8 26.91 -2.02 21.79
N GLY A 9 27.79 -1.79 20.80
CA GLY A 9 27.85 -2.58 19.58
C GLY A 9 28.09 -4.06 19.85
N PHE A 10 29.05 -4.39 20.70
CA PHE A 10 29.35 -5.77 21.07
C PHE A 10 28.23 -6.44 21.89
N SER A 11 27.59 -5.71 22.80
CA SER A 11 26.44 -6.20 23.56
C SER A 11 25.26 -6.56 22.63
N ASN A 12 24.93 -5.72 21.67
CA ASN A 12 23.88 -6.01 20.69
C ASN A 12 24.25 -7.21 19.80
N LEU A 13 25.52 -7.31 19.37
CA LEU A 13 26.00 -8.45 18.57
C LEU A 13 25.91 -9.76 19.35
N CYS A 14 26.34 -9.78 20.61
CA CYS A 14 26.23 -10.96 21.48
C CYS A 14 24.78 -11.36 21.71
N THR A 15 23.86 -10.36 21.83
CA THR A 15 22.44 -10.62 22.01
C THR A 15 21.84 -11.24 20.74
N ALA A 16 22.09 -10.66 19.56
CA ALA A 16 21.60 -11.21 18.29
C ALA A 16 22.17 -12.61 18.00
N LYS A 17 23.47 -12.81 18.26
CA LYS A 17 24.11 -14.12 18.15
C LYS A 17 23.48 -15.15 19.09
N ALA A 18 23.27 -14.79 20.35
CA ALA A 18 22.65 -15.69 21.34
C ALA A 18 21.20 -16.05 20.97
N MET A 19 20.43 -15.10 20.39
CA MET A 19 19.10 -15.37 19.84
C MET A 19 19.16 -16.40 18.71
N ALA A 20 20.06 -16.22 17.74
CA ALA A 20 20.20 -17.14 16.61
C ALA A 20 20.58 -18.55 17.08
N GLU A 21 21.51 -18.68 18.03
CA GLU A 21 21.92 -19.96 18.63
C GLU A 21 20.78 -20.61 19.41
N LEU A 22 20.06 -19.84 20.23
CA LEU A 22 18.91 -20.33 20.99
C LEU A 22 17.80 -20.87 20.05
N TYR A 23 17.56 -20.21 18.91
CA TYR A 23 16.54 -20.67 17.93
C TYR A 23 16.95 -21.99 17.29
N GLU A 24 18.23 -22.21 16.98
CA GLU A 24 18.74 -23.49 16.49
C GLU A 24 18.61 -24.60 17.54
N ASP A 25 18.97 -24.32 18.79
CA ASP A 25 18.85 -25.28 19.91
C ASP A 25 17.39 -25.65 20.20
N ASN A 26 16.46 -24.70 19.94
CA ASN A 26 15.01 -24.90 20.09
C ASN A 26 14.28 -25.15 18.75
N PHE A 27 14.97 -25.69 17.76
CA PHE A 27 14.46 -25.90 16.39
C PHE A 27 13.06 -26.56 16.34
N LYS A 28 12.78 -27.53 17.22
CA LYS A 28 11.46 -28.20 17.25
C LYS A 28 10.29 -27.26 17.57
N VAL A 29 10.55 -26.17 18.27
CA VAL A 29 9.52 -25.15 18.61
C VAL A 29 9.48 -24.10 17.51
N VAL A 30 10.63 -23.50 17.19
CA VAL A 30 10.70 -22.33 16.33
C VAL A 30 10.53 -22.64 14.83
N SER A 31 10.86 -23.86 14.38
CA SER A 31 10.71 -24.26 12.97
C SER A 31 9.28 -24.28 12.46
N LYS A 32 8.28 -24.20 13.35
CA LYS A 32 6.87 -24.02 12.98
C LYS A 32 6.58 -22.65 12.37
N TYR A 33 7.44 -21.68 12.63
CA TYR A 33 7.29 -20.29 12.23
C TYR A 33 8.39 -19.92 11.25
N VAL A 34 8.01 -19.23 10.17
CA VAL A 34 8.99 -18.73 9.19
C VAL A 34 9.83 -17.63 9.84
N HIS A 35 11.14 -17.81 9.85
CA HIS A 35 12.09 -16.84 10.40
C HIS A 35 13.45 -16.94 9.72
N ALA A 36 14.21 -15.87 9.82
CA ALA A 36 15.63 -15.76 9.49
C ALA A 36 16.31 -14.88 10.54
N THR A 37 17.61 -15.01 10.73
CA THR A 37 18.38 -14.25 11.72
C THR A 37 19.48 -13.45 11.06
N SER A 38 19.99 -12.42 11.76
CA SER A 38 21.08 -11.56 11.28
C SER A 38 22.45 -12.23 11.27
N ARG A 39 22.57 -13.51 11.62
CA ARG A 39 23.85 -14.15 11.86
C ARG A 39 24.82 -14.02 10.67
N GLY A 40 25.89 -13.24 10.88
CA GLY A 40 26.85 -12.78 9.88
C GLY A 40 26.65 -11.34 9.41
N HIS A 41 25.43 -10.79 9.52
CA HIS A 41 25.07 -9.43 9.12
C HIS A 41 25.10 -8.42 10.27
N GLU A 42 25.32 -8.86 11.51
CA GLU A 42 25.11 -8.08 12.73
C GLU A 42 25.89 -6.76 12.72
N ALA A 43 27.14 -6.75 12.22
CA ALA A 43 28.01 -5.58 12.33
C ALA A 43 27.45 -4.35 11.60
N ILE A 44 27.05 -4.48 10.35
CA ILE A 44 26.47 -3.35 9.58
C ILE A 44 25.07 -2.98 10.11
N GLN A 45 24.26 -3.95 10.52
CA GLN A 45 22.92 -3.70 11.05
C GLN A 45 22.98 -2.91 12.36
N ILE A 46 23.87 -3.28 13.27
CA ILE A 46 24.08 -2.57 14.53
C ILE A 46 24.67 -1.19 14.28
N ALA A 47 25.66 -1.10 13.39
CA ALA A 47 26.27 0.16 13.02
C ALA A 47 25.25 1.18 12.52
N LEU A 48 24.29 0.75 11.68
CA LEU A 48 23.20 1.58 11.20
C LEU A 48 22.18 1.88 12.30
N GLY A 49 21.66 0.84 12.98
CA GLY A 49 20.59 0.98 13.97
C GLY A 49 20.95 1.91 15.13
N MET A 50 22.21 1.90 15.58
CA MET A 50 22.70 2.78 16.66
C MET A 50 22.71 4.28 16.29
N GLN A 51 22.59 4.63 15.03
CA GLN A 51 22.70 6.01 14.53
C GLN A 51 21.36 6.61 14.09
N LEU A 52 20.30 5.81 14.08
CA LEU A 52 18.96 6.30 13.76
C LEU A 52 18.34 7.02 14.96
N LEU A 53 17.53 8.03 14.66
CA LEU A 53 16.87 8.89 15.62
C LEU A 53 15.36 8.60 15.65
N PRO A 54 14.65 8.96 16.72
CA PRO A 54 13.22 8.72 16.85
C PRO A 54 12.37 9.31 15.72
N GLN A 55 12.80 10.40 15.10
CA GLN A 55 12.11 11.04 13.98
C GLN A 55 12.36 10.36 12.62
N ASP A 56 13.32 9.43 12.54
CA ASP A 56 13.62 8.69 11.32
C ASP A 56 12.58 7.60 11.05
N TYR A 57 12.51 7.18 9.80
CA TYR A 57 11.71 6.05 9.37
C TYR A 57 12.61 4.92 8.87
N ALA A 58 12.34 3.71 9.32
CA ALA A 58 13.07 2.52 8.90
C ALA A 58 12.13 1.51 8.22
N PHE A 59 12.62 0.89 7.16
CA PHE A 59 12.00 -0.23 6.47
C PHE A 59 12.98 -1.39 6.49
N PRO A 60 12.96 -2.20 7.58
CA PRO A 60 13.89 -3.29 7.78
C PRO A 60 13.70 -4.40 6.74
N TYR A 61 14.76 -5.18 6.57
CA TYR A 61 14.73 -6.45 5.86
C TYR A 61 14.39 -7.59 6.85
N TYR A 62 13.82 -8.68 6.39
CA TYR A 62 13.35 -9.78 7.26
C TYR A 62 14.45 -10.45 8.09
N ARG A 63 15.71 -10.05 7.92
CA ARG A 63 16.89 -10.54 8.63
C ARG A 63 17.48 -9.52 9.62
N ASP A 64 16.84 -8.39 9.85
CA ASP A 64 17.42 -7.24 10.52
C ASP A 64 17.19 -7.22 12.04
N ASP A 65 17.16 -8.38 12.71
CA ASP A 65 16.95 -8.46 14.15
C ASP A 65 18.04 -7.71 14.95
N ALA A 66 19.30 -7.72 14.51
CA ALA A 66 20.35 -6.97 15.15
C ALA A 66 20.18 -5.44 15.00
N MET A 67 19.63 -4.97 13.89
CA MET A 67 19.26 -3.56 13.72
C MET A 67 18.11 -3.19 14.67
N LEU A 68 17.09 -4.03 14.79
CA LEU A 68 15.94 -3.81 15.67
C LEU A 68 16.34 -3.77 17.15
N LEU A 69 17.24 -4.64 17.59
CA LEU A 69 17.84 -4.58 18.94
C LEU A 69 18.57 -3.25 19.18
N SER A 70 19.22 -2.72 18.13
CA SER A 70 19.96 -1.45 18.20
C SER A 70 19.05 -0.23 18.32
N PHE A 71 17.78 -0.34 17.90
CA PHE A 71 16.74 0.66 18.19
C PHE A 71 16.28 0.68 19.65
N GLY A 72 16.72 -0.28 20.45
CA GLY A 72 16.28 -0.47 21.84
C GLY A 72 15.03 -1.34 21.96
N LEU A 73 14.74 -2.19 20.97
CA LEU A 73 13.79 -3.29 21.13
C LEU A 73 14.45 -4.42 21.94
N GLU A 74 13.64 -5.12 22.70
CA GLU A 74 14.12 -6.21 23.53
C GLU A 74 13.98 -7.57 22.82
N PRO A 75 14.83 -8.56 23.11
CA PRO A 75 14.65 -9.92 22.59
C PRO A 75 13.23 -10.45 22.82
N TYR A 76 12.60 -10.08 23.93
CA TYR A 76 11.23 -10.46 24.26
C TYR A 76 10.22 -10.00 23.20
N ASP A 77 10.33 -8.76 22.73
CA ASP A 77 9.43 -8.19 21.70
C ASP A 77 9.51 -9.00 20.39
N LEU A 78 10.75 -9.31 19.97
CA LEU A 78 11.01 -10.09 18.77
C LEU A 78 10.55 -11.55 18.91
N MET A 79 10.72 -12.13 20.10
CA MET A 79 10.30 -13.51 20.39
C MET A 79 8.79 -13.66 20.49
N LEU A 80 8.05 -12.65 20.94
CA LEU A 80 6.60 -12.62 20.86
C LEU A 80 6.13 -12.68 19.40
N GLN A 81 6.78 -11.93 18.51
CA GLN A 81 6.47 -12.01 17.07
C GLN A 81 6.88 -13.37 16.48
N LEU A 82 8.07 -13.90 16.82
CA LEU A 82 8.51 -15.23 16.37
C LEU A 82 7.49 -16.32 16.71
N LEU A 83 6.96 -16.28 17.92
CA LEU A 83 6.01 -17.27 18.43
C LEU A 83 4.55 -16.91 18.15
N ALA A 84 4.31 -15.85 17.38
CA ALA A 84 2.98 -15.35 16.96
C ALA A 84 2.02 -15.12 18.15
N LYS A 85 2.52 -14.51 19.22
CA LYS A 85 1.78 -14.30 20.47
C LYS A 85 0.84 -13.08 20.37
N LYS A 86 -0.22 -13.08 21.21
CA LYS A 86 -1.22 -12.00 21.27
C LYS A 86 -0.58 -10.65 21.55
N ASP A 87 0.37 -10.61 22.48
CA ASP A 87 1.06 -9.41 22.94
C ASP A 87 2.26 -9.04 22.03
N ASP A 88 2.40 -9.66 20.85
CA ASP A 88 3.35 -9.21 19.85
C ASP A 88 3.11 -7.72 19.55
N PRO A 89 4.08 -6.83 19.88
CA PRO A 89 3.87 -5.38 19.81
C PRO A 89 3.74 -4.88 18.36
N PHE A 90 4.08 -5.71 17.39
CA PHE A 90 4.13 -5.33 15.97
C PHE A 90 2.83 -5.67 15.25
N SER A 91 2.34 -6.89 15.40
CA SER A 91 1.22 -7.39 14.61
C SER A 91 0.09 -8.06 15.42
N GLY A 92 0.31 -8.32 16.73
CA GLY A 92 -0.63 -9.10 17.53
C GLY A 92 -0.75 -10.55 17.02
N GLY A 93 0.37 -11.13 16.64
CA GLY A 93 0.46 -12.52 16.17
C GLY A 93 0.06 -12.74 14.69
N ARG A 94 -0.03 -11.66 13.86
CA ARG A 94 -0.53 -11.76 12.48
C ARG A 94 0.54 -11.89 11.40
N THR A 95 1.80 -11.58 11.69
CA THR A 95 2.88 -11.64 10.70
C THR A 95 4.14 -12.30 11.22
N TYR A 96 5.12 -12.44 10.35
CA TYR A 96 6.35 -13.20 10.57
C TYR A 96 7.35 -12.46 11.45
N TYR A 97 8.30 -13.20 12.01
CA TYR A 97 9.51 -12.66 12.64
C TYR A 97 10.22 -11.63 11.77
N CYS A 98 10.75 -10.58 12.38
CA CYS A 98 11.41 -9.46 11.69
C CYS A 98 10.59 -8.73 10.61
N HIS A 99 9.27 -8.73 10.76
CA HIS A 99 8.36 -7.86 10.00
C HIS A 99 7.67 -6.89 10.97
N PRO A 100 8.42 -6.04 11.65
CA PRO A 100 7.85 -5.15 12.67
C PRO A 100 7.00 -4.05 12.04
N SER A 101 6.00 -3.59 12.80
CA SER A 101 5.27 -2.36 12.55
C SER A 101 5.28 -1.56 13.83
N LEU A 102 6.08 -0.49 13.88
CA LEU A 102 6.32 0.29 15.10
C LEU A 102 5.93 1.75 14.91
N LYS A 103 5.11 2.26 15.83
CA LYS A 103 4.76 3.66 15.93
C LYS A 103 5.01 4.12 17.35
N ASP A 104 6.21 4.55 17.61
CA ASP A 104 6.75 4.90 18.93
C ASP A 104 7.42 6.27 18.82
N ASP A 105 7.28 7.12 19.84
CA ASP A 105 7.85 8.47 19.83
C ASP A 105 9.33 8.48 20.24
N ASP A 106 9.81 7.43 20.92
CA ASP A 106 11.17 7.31 21.41
C ASP A 106 12.08 6.44 20.51
N LYS A 107 11.53 5.87 19.43
CA LYS A 107 12.24 4.98 18.50
C LYS A 107 11.98 5.37 17.05
N PRO A 108 12.86 4.97 16.11
CA PRO A 108 12.57 5.09 14.67
C PRO A 108 11.23 4.44 14.34
N LYS A 109 10.45 5.10 13.50
CA LYS A 109 9.14 4.62 13.08
C LYS A 109 9.28 3.56 11.99
N ILE A 110 8.53 2.48 12.11
CA ILE A 110 8.55 1.39 11.14
C ILE A 110 7.12 1.19 10.63
N PRO A 111 6.77 1.71 9.44
CA PRO A 111 5.50 1.40 8.78
C PRO A 111 5.40 -0.09 8.45
N HIS A 112 4.19 -0.54 8.10
CA HIS A 112 4.00 -1.92 7.66
C HIS A 112 4.85 -2.21 6.41
N GLN A 113 5.37 -3.43 6.37
CA GLN A 113 6.04 -3.99 5.20
C GLN A 113 5.65 -5.46 5.03
N SER A 114 5.54 -5.89 3.78
CA SER A 114 5.24 -7.28 3.45
C SER A 114 6.49 -8.17 3.50
N SER A 115 6.26 -9.48 3.38
CA SER A 115 7.32 -10.48 3.22
C SER A 115 7.77 -10.63 1.74
N ALA A 116 7.13 -9.94 0.81
CA ALA A 116 7.52 -9.95 -0.59
C ALA A 116 8.84 -9.18 -0.76
N THR A 117 9.86 -9.88 -1.25
CA THR A 117 11.23 -9.38 -1.29
C THR A 117 11.34 -8.13 -2.16
N GLY A 118 11.89 -7.05 -1.61
CA GLY A 118 12.10 -5.78 -2.31
C GLY A 118 10.91 -4.81 -2.29
N MET A 119 9.71 -5.28 -1.98
CA MET A 119 8.49 -4.46 -2.04
C MET A 119 8.52 -3.22 -1.15
N GLN A 120 9.22 -3.26 -0.01
CA GLN A 120 9.35 -2.14 0.93
C GLN A 120 10.12 -0.93 0.35
N ALA A 121 10.84 -1.09 -0.75
CA ALA A 121 11.65 0.01 -1.33
C ALA A 121 10.76 1.16 -1.83
N ILE A 122 9.62 0.88 -2.46
CA ILE A 122 8.69 1.91 -2.92
C ILE A 122 8.03 2.64 -1.75
N PRO A 123 7.42 1.99 -0.74
CA PRO A 123 6.95 2.64 0.46
C PRO A 123 8.01 3.50 1.18
N ALA A 124 9.24 3.00 1.29
CA ALA A 124 10.35 3.75 1.88
C ALA A 124 10.66 5.03 1.09
N THR A 125 10.71 4.92 -0.25
CA THR A 125 10.93 6.07 -1.14
C THR A 125 9.78 7.06 -1.05
N GLY A 126 8.54 6.56 -0.97
CA GLY A 126 7.34 7.38 -0.73
C GLY A 126 7.39 8.13 0.61
N THR A 127 7.93 7.51 1.66
CA THR A 127 8.14 8.15 2.96
C THR A 127 9.13 9.32 2.85
N ALA A 128 10.29 9.09 2.20
CA ALA A 128 11.27 10.14 1.97
C ALA A 128 10.73 11.29 1.13
N MET A 129 9.92 10.99 0.10
CA MET A 129 9.23 11.99 -0.73
C MET A 129 8.22 12.78 0.09
N GLY A 130 7.46 12.12 0.96
CA GLY A 130 6.50 12.77 1.84
C GLY A 130 7.17 13.68 2.88
N MET A 131 8.29 13.26 3.46
CA MET A 131 9.08 14.10 4.36
C MET A 131 9.60 15.35 3.65
N GLN A 132 10.20 15.20 2.46
CA GLN A 132 10.66 16.33 1.66
C GLN A 132 9.52 17.30 1.32
N TYR A 133 8.35 16.78 0.93
CA TYR A 133 7.17 17.59 0.68
C TYR A 133 6.76 18.41 1.91
N LYS A 134 6.72 17.79 3.09
CA LYS A 134 6.38 18.49 4.34
C LYS A 134 7.37 19.59 4.68
N GLU A 135 8.67 19.34 4.47
CA GLU A 135 9.72 20.36 4.62
C GLU A 135 9.48 21.55 3.69
N LEU A 136 9.22 21.28 2.39
CA LEU A 136 8.96 22.34 1.38
C LEU A 136 7.69 23.16 1.69
N GLN A 137 6.66 22.54 2.22
CA GLN A 137 5.37 23.20 2.54
C GLN A 137 5.31 23.78 3.96
N GLY A 138 6.37 23.62 4.76
CA GLY A 138 6.41 24.08 6.15
C GLY A 138 5.38 23.37 7.04
N LEU A 139 5.11 22.09 6.79
CA LEU A 139 4.19 21.27 7.57
C LEU A 139 4.86 20.55 8.73
N ASP A 140 6.18 20.62 8.85
CA ASP A 140 6.95 20.00 9.93
C ASP A 140 6.93 20.85 11.19
N ASN A 141 6.10 20.46 12.16
CA ASN A 141 6.12 21.00 13.50
C ASN A 141 7.28 20.47 14.38
N LEU A 142 7.99 19.42 13.93
CA LEU A 142 9.08 18.80 14.70
C LEU A 142 10.26 19.75 14.91
N SER A 143 10.60 20.58 13.93
CA SER A 143 11.70 21.54 14.10
C SER A 143 11.43 22.59 15.18
N THR A 144 10.18 22.99 15.38
CA THR A 144 9.79 24.00 16.37
C THR A 144 9.72 23.43 17.78
N ALA A 145 9.10 22.28 17.99
CA ALA A 145 8.99 21.63 19.29
C ALA A 145 10.35 21.10 19.81
N LEU A 146 11.18 20.55 18.93
CA LEU A 146 12.53 20.12 19.27
C LEU A 146 13.45 21.33 19.53
N LYS A 147 13.31 22.43 18.78
CA LYS A 147 14.02 23.71 18.99
C LYS A 147 13.75 24.29 20.37
N GLU A 148 12.50 24.23 20.82
CA GLU A 148 12.10 24.72 22.16
C GLU A 148 12.67 23.84 23.27
N THR A 149 12.78 22.53 23.06
CA THR A 149 13.25 21.57 24.09
C THR A 149 14.77 21.57 24.23
N ILE A 150 15.53 21.76 23.15
CA ILE A 150 17.01 21.67 23.16
C ILE A 150 17.70 23.03 23.33
N GLY A 151 16.98 24.14 23.16
CA GLY A 151 17.51 25.49 23.41
C GLY A 151 18.68 25.94 22.50
N VAL A 152 18.85 25.31 21.33
CA VAL A 152 19.99 25.52 20.41
C VAL A 152 19.58 26.19 19.12
N SER A 153 20.14 27.35 18.88
CA SER A 153 19.86 28.20 17.69
C SER A 153 21.02 28.23 16.69
N SER A 154 21.66 27.08 16.38
CA SER A 154 22.66 27.04 15.32
C SER A 154 22.20 26.14 14.14
N SER A 155 22.33 26.65 12.92
CA SER A 155 21.97 25.95 11.68
C SER A 155 22.67 24.59 11.49
N ALA A 156 23.84 24.41 12.07
CA ALA A 156 24.60 23.16 11.98
C ALA A 156 24.01 22.04 12.84
N VAL A 157 23.48 22.36 14.03
CA VAL A 157 22.80 21.39 14.90
C VAL A 157 21.41 21.04 14.34
N GLU A 158 20.73 22.03 13.79
CA GLU A 158 19.42 21.86 13.14
C GLU A 158 19.49 20.84 11.99
N ASN A 159 20.49 20.97 11.10
CA ASN A 159 20.68 20.05 9.98
C ASN A 159 21.05 18.62 10.41
N SER A 160 21.68 18.45 11.60
CA SER A 160 22.05 17.13 12.11
C SER A 160 20.85 16.32 12.63
N LEU A 161 19.68 16.96 12.81
CA LEU A 161 18.45 16.37 13.31
C LEU A 161 17.37 16.19 12.24
N ASN A 162 17.63 16.60 10.99
CA ASN A 162 16.67 16.39 9.91
C ASN A 162 16.34 14.90 9.75
N PRO A 163 15.07 14.50 9.69
CA PRO A 163 14.68 13.09 9.56
C PRO A 163 15.14 12.51 8.23
N ILE A 164 15.44 11.22 8.23
CA ILE A 164 15.77 10.44 7.04
C ILE A 164 14.93 9.18 6.98
N THR A 165 14.85 8.61 5.80
CA THR A 165 14.32 7.25 5.61
C THR A 165 15.47 6.28 5.38
N VAL A 166 15.36 5.08 5.95
CA VAL A 166 16.28 3.97 5.68
C VAL A 166 15.48 2.80 5.14
N CYS A 167 15.95 2.23 4.03
CA CYS A 167 15.42 1.01 3.44
C CYS A 167 16.52 -0.05 3.42
N SER A 168 16.33 -1.14 4.17
CA SER A 168 17.25 -2.28 4.18
C SER A 168 16.79 -3.35 3.20
N LEU A 169 17.71 -3.88 2.41
CA LEU A 169 17.48 -4.83 1.32
C LEU A 169 18.54 -5.94 1.37
N GLY A 170 18.17 -7.13 0.90
CA GLY A 170 19.15 -8.14 0.51
C GLY A 170 19.64 -7.89 -0.92
N ASP A 171 20.76 -8.46 -1.27
CA ASP A 171 21.37 -8.37 -2.60
C ASP A 171 20.49 -8.95 -3.71
N ALA A 172 19.81 -10.07 -3.45
CA ALA A 172 18.82 -10.64 -4.37
C ALA A 172 17.61 -9.71 -4.58
N SER A 173 17.20 -8.96 -3.55
CA SER A 173 16.08 -8.01 -3.63
C SER A 173 16.28 -6.96 -4.74
N VAL A 174 17.53 -6.58 -5.01
CA VAL A 174 17.85 -5.54 -6.01
C VAL A 174 17.56 -5.99 -7.45
N THR A 175 17.35 -7.29 -7.66
CA THR A 175 16.94 -7.81 -8.97
C THR A 175 15.44 -7.71 -9.24
N GLU A 176 14.66 -7.39 -8.21
CA GLU A 176 13.24 -7.17 -8.34
C GLU A 176 12.95 -5.86 -9.11
N GLY A 177 11.96 -5.88 -10.04
CA GLY A 177 11.74 -4.78 -10.98
C GLY A 177 11.37 -3.45 -10.33
N GLU A 178 10.62 -3.47 -9.24
CA GLU A 178 10.14 -2.27 -8.54
C GLU A 178 11.26 -1.51 -7.81
N ILE A 179 12.40 -2.15 -7.58
CA ILE A 179 13.61 -1.48 -7.04
C ILE A 179 14.10 -0.40 -8.02
N ALA A 180 14.07 -0.66 -9.32
CA ALA A 180 14.42 0.34 -10.33
C ALA A 180 13.51 1.58 -10.25
N GLU A 181 12.21 1.39 -9.98
CA GLU A 181 11.26 2.49 -9.81
C GLU A 181 11.59 3.34 -8.57
N ALA A 182 11.90 2.67 -7.45
CA ALA A 182 12.30 3.34 -6.21
C ALA A 182 13.58 4.15 -6.39
N PHE A 183 14.63 3.55 -6.97
CA PHE A 183 15.92 4.23 -7.20
C PHE A 183 15.79 5.40 -8.19
N GLN A 184 15.00 5.21 -9.26
CA GLN A 184 14.74 6.27 -10.25
C GLN A 184 14.07 7.49 -9.59
N MET A 185 13.04 7.28 -8.77
CA MET A 185 12.34 8.39 -8.10
C MET A 185 13.19 9.04 -7.02
N ALA A 186 13.96 8.25 -6.25
CA ALA A 186 14.87 8.80 -5.26
C ALA A 186 15.94 9.71 -5.91
N ALA A 187 16.54 9.24 -7.02
CA ALA A 187 17.51 10.01 -7.78
C ALA A 187 16.88 11.25 -8.44
N LEU A 188 15.72 11.10 -9.09
CA LEU A 188 15.04 12.19 -9.80
C LEU A 188 14.64 13.34 -8.86
N LYS A 189 14.10 13.00 -7.68
CA LYS A 189 13.60 13.98 -6.69
C LYS A 189 14.65 14.35 -5.65
N GLN A 190 15.83 13.74 -5.67
CA GLN A 190 16.88 13.93 -4.65
C GLN A 190 16.33 13.76 -3.24
N LEU A 191 15.83 12.54 -2.95
CA LEU A 191 15.13 12.23 -1.71
C LEU A 191 16.07 11.89 -0.56
N PRO A 192 15.75 12.25 0.69
CA PRO A 192 16.59 11.98 1.86
C PRO A 192 16.46 10.52 2.33
N ILE A 193 16.96 9.57 1.54
CA ILE A 193 16.87 8.14 1.79
C ILE A 193 18.23 7.45 1.70
N LEU A 194 18.45 6.50 2.60
CA LEU A 194 19.55 5.55 2.58
C LEU A 194 19.00 4.16 2.21
N TYR A 195 19.49 3.59 1.13
CA TYR A 195 19.31 2.17 0.81
C TYR A 195 20.53 1.39 1.33
N LEU A 196 20.29 0.48 2.28
CA LEU A 196 21.31 -0.48 2.73
C LEU A 196 21.08 -1.79 1.99
N VAL A 197 22.05 -2.24 1.19
CA VAL A 197 22.00 -3.55 0.54
C VAL A 197 23.01 -4.46 1.21
N GLN A 198 22.51 -5.51 1.87
CA GLN A 198 23.30 -6.51 2.58
C GLN A 198 23.58 -7.67 1.63
N ASP A 199 24.80 -7.67 1.05
CA ASP A 199 25.22 -8.64 0.03
C ASP A 199 25.93 -9.83 0.67
N ASN A 200 25.23 -10.95 0.76
CA ASN A 200 25.76 -12.22 1.24
C ASN A 200 26.02 -13.23 0.11
N GLY A 201 25.76 -12.86 -1.14
CA GLY A 201 26.00 -13.68 -2.32
C GLY A 201 24.98 -14.80 -2.56
N TRP A 202 23.92 -14.90 -1.75
CA TRP A 202 22.96 -16.00 -1.81
C TRP A 202 21.50 -15.50 -1.78
N ASP A 203 20.69 -16.06 -2.68
CA ASP A 203 19.25 -16.16 -2.53
C ASP A 203 18.95 -17.34 -1.56
N ILE A 204 17.80 -17.99 -1.60
CA ILE A 204 17.57 -19.16 -0.74
C ILE A 204 18.60 -20.25 -1.05
N SER A 205 18.78 -20.61 -2.31
CA SER A 205 19.70 -21.68 -2.75
C SER A 205 20.44 -21.36 -4.07
N ALA A 206 20.08 -20.28 -4.75
CA ALA A 206 20.82 -19.79 -5.91
C ALA A 206 21.90 -18.79 -5.48
N ASN A 207 23.08 -18.89 -6.07
CA ASN A 207 24.16 -17.96 -5.80
C ASN A 207 24.11 -16.72 -6.71
N ALA A 208 24.94 -15.73 -6.42
CA ALA A 208 24.99 -14.48 -7.16
C ALA A 208 25.34 -14.66 -8.65
N GLU A 209 26.20 -15.62 -8.99
CA GLU A 209 26.62 -15.86 -10.36
C GLU A 209 25.49 -16.42 -11.24
N GLU A 210 24.52 -17.11 -10.63
CA GLU A 210 23.35 -17.65 -11.33
C GLU A 210 22.27 -16.61 -11.61
N THR A 211 22.16 -15.57 -10.77
CA THR A 211 20.99 -14.70 -10.75
C THR A 211 21.28 -13.23 -11.06
N ARG A 212 22.54 -12.80 -11.03
CA ARG A 212 22.93 -11.38 -11.15
C ARG A 212 24.06 -11.15 -12.12
N ALA A 213 23.87 -10.20 -13.05
CA ALA A 213 24.90 -9.75 -13.96
C ALA A 213 25.88 -8.74 -13.30
N GLN A 214 25.47 -8.12 -12.20
CA GLN A 214 26.20 -7.07 -11.48
C GLN A 214 25.73 -6.99 -10.04
N ASP A 215 26.58 -6.51 -9.14
CA ASP A 215 26.21 -6.25 -7.75
C ASP A 215 25.38 -4.96 -7.58
N ALA A 216 24.86 -4.73 -6.38
CA ALA A 216 24.02 -3.56 -6.12
C ALA A 216 24.77 -2.23 -6.22
N PHE A 217 26.07 -2.21 -5.93
CA PHE A 217 26.91 -1.01 -6.11
C PHE A 217 27.01 -0.64 -7.58
N GLN A 218 27.28 -1.62 -8.45
CA GLN A 218 27.34 -1.42 -9.89
C GLN A 218 25.99 -1.03 -10.47
N TYR A 219 24.90 -1.66 -9.99
CA TYR A 219 23.54 -1.35 -10.43
C TYR A 219 23.15 0.10 -10.12
N ALA A 220 23.47 0.59 -8.93
CA ALA A 220 23.20 1.96 -8.52
C ALA A 220 23.88 3.02 -9.42
N GLN A 221 25.01 2.71 -10.04
CA GLN A 221 25.70 3.63 -10.97
C GLN A 221 24.86 4.00 -12.20
N GLY A 222 23.84 3.20 -12.52
CA GLY A 222 22.89 3.50 -13.60
C GLY A 222 21.89 4.62 -13.27
N PHE A 223 21.75 5.00 -12.01
CA PHE A 223 20.80 6.01 -11.54
C PHE A 223 21.53 7.32 -11.20
N HIS A 224 21.65 8.19 -12.17
CA HIS A 224 22.34 9.47 -11.99
C HIS A 224 21.72 10.31 -10.87
N GLY A 225 22.48 10.59 -9.81
CA GLY A 225 22.00 11.30 -8.61
C GLY A 225 21.76 10.41 -7.39
N LEU A 226 21.90 9.09 -7.54
CA LEU A 226 22.00 8.13 -6.44
C LEU A 226 23.50 7.83 -6.21
N GLU A 227 24.06 8.33 -5.12
CA GLU A 227 25.44 8.03 -4.75
C GLU A 227 25.53 6.66 -4.09
N ALA A 228 26.58 5.90 -4.39
CA ALA A 228 26.77 4.58 -3.83
C ALA A 228 28.20 4.39 -3.28
N ILE A 229 28.31 3.64 -2.18
CA ILE A 229 29.57 3.16 -1.63
C ILE A 229 29.51 1.66 -1.39
N SER A 230 30.66 0.99 -1.42
CA SER A 230 30.77 -0.45 -1.09
C SER A 230 31.78 -0.63 0.04
N ILE A 231 31.37 -1.40 1.08
CA ILE A 231 32.13 -1.58 2.32
C ILE A 231 32.17 -3.05 2.75
N ASP A 232 33.12 -3.40 3.64
CA ASP A 232 33.08 -4.65 4.39
C ASP A 232 32.07 -4.54 5.55
N GLY A 233 30.87 -5.06 5.33
CA GLY A 233 29.79 -5.04 6.33
C GLY A 233 29.99 -5.98 7.53
N ALA A 234 31.02 -6.83 7.53
CA ALA A 234 31.39 -7.67 8.66
C ALA A 234 32.28 -6.94 9.68
N ASN A 235 32.85 -5.79 9.34
CA ASN A 235 33.66 -4.97 10.23
C ASN A 235 32.81 -3.84 10.85
N PHE A 236 32.54 -3.93 12.16
CA PHE A 236 31.70 -2.96 12.85
C PHE A 236 32.24 -1.52 12.82
N VAL A 237 33.55 -1.34 13.03
CA VAL A 237 34.17 -0.01 13.09
C VAL A 237 34.08 0.67 11.72
N GLU A 238 34.44 -0.03 10.66
CA GLU A 238 34.34 0.47 9.29
C GLU A 238 32.89 0.78 8.92
N SER A 239 31.97 -0.13 9.22
CA SER A 239 30.54 0.05 8.99
C SER A 239 29.98 1.27 9.71
N TYR A 240 30.34 1.45 10.99
CA TYR A 240 29.86 2.57 11.81
C TYR A 240 30.33 3.92 11.26
N GLU A 241 31.63 4.04 10.92
CA GLU A 241 32.21 5.29 10.41
C GLU A 241 31.66 5.62 9.02
N ALA A 242 31.55 4.64 8.14
CA ALA A 242 30.97 4.84 6.80
C ALA A 242 29.50 5.28 6.86
N VAL A 243 28.68 4.60 7.67
CA VAL A 243 27.25 4.93 7.84
C VAL A 243 27.09 6.30 8.50
N GLU A 244 27.92 6.65 9.48
CA GLU A 244 27.92 7.97 10.13
C GLU A 244 28.09 9.10 9.10
N GLU A 245 29.04 8.97 8.20
CA GLU A 245 29.29 9.98 7.17
C GLU A 245 28.13 10.07 6.15
N VAL A 246 27.60 8.91 5.73
CA VAL A 246 26.44 8.86 4.82
C VAL A 246 25.22 9.50 5.47
N ILE A 247 24.87 9.15 6.71
CA ILE A 247 23.74 9.73 7.42
C ILE A 247 23.90 11.24 7.59
N LYS A 248 25.08 11.72 7.98
CA LYS A 248 25.38 13.15 8.10
C LYS A 248 25.16 13.87 6.77
N THR A 249 25.59 13.25 5.67
CA THR A 249 25.43 13.81 4.34
C THR A 249 23.97 13.89 3.93
N ILE A 250 23.19 12.80 4.10
CA ILE A 250 21.76 12.79 3.77
C ILE A 250 20.99 13.82 4.60
N ARG A 251 21.26 13.91 5.91
CA ARG A 251 20.60 14.90 6.80
C ARG A 251 20.88 16.34 6.36
N LYS A 252 22.12 16.61 5.89
CA LYS A 252 22.54 17.94 5.46
C LYS A 252 22.12 18.27 4.04
N GLU A 253 22.38 17.36 3.09
CA GLU A 253 22.26 17.61 1.65
C GLU A 253 20.94 17.15 1.05
N ARG A 254 20.14 16.40 1.81
CA ARG A 254 18.81 15.90 1.43
C ARG A 254 18.82 15.14 0.10
N ARG A 255 19.76 14.22 -0.10
CA ARG A 255 19.92 13.42 -1.32
C ARG A 255 20.12 11.95 -1.03
N PRO A 256 19.81 11.04 -1.99
CA PRO A 256 19.81 9.61 -1.75
C PRO A 256 21.22 9.01 -1.79
N PHE A 257 21.40 7.94 -0.99
CA PHE A 257 22.58 7.10 -0.97
C PHE A 257 22.23 5.62 -1.00
N LEU A 258 23.14 4.82 -1.58
CA LEU A 258 23.15 3.37 -1.43
C LEU A 258 24.45 2.93 -0.74
N VAL A 259 24.32 2.17 0.34
CA VAL A 259 25.44 1.48 0.99
C VAL A 259 25.35 0.00 0.64
N HIS A 260 26.29 -0.48 -0.16
CA HIS A 260 26.47 -1.89 -0.48
C HIS A 260 27.43 -2.50 0.53
N ALA A 261 26.91 -3.35 1.43
CA ALA A 261 27.66 -3.97 2.51
C ALA A 261 27.87 -5.46 2.22
N LYS A 262 29.11 -5.88 2.00
CA LYS A 262 29.45 -7.29 1.81
C LYS A 262 29.49 -8.00 3.16
N VAL A 263 28.66 -9.00 3.35
CA VAL A 263 28.47 -9.71 4.63
C VAL A 263 28.51 -11.21 4.41
N PRO A 264 28.94 -12.03 5.39
CA PRO A 264 28.79 -13.48 5.33
C PRO A 264 27.39 -13.90 5.77
N LEU A 265 26.81 -14.95 5.18
CA LEU A 265 25.62 -15.60 5.69
C LEU A 265 26.07 -16.82 6.55
N LEU A 266 25.91 -16.73 7.87
CA LEU A 266 26.42 -17.73 8.82
C LEU A 266 25.35 -18.67 9.38
N ASN A 267 24.07 -18.43 9.07
CA ASN A 267 22.96 -19.30 9.41
C ASN A 267 22.18 -19.67 8.17
N HIS A 268 21.12 -20.46 8.32
CA HIS A 268 20.24 -20.83 7.21
C HIS A 268 19.57 -19.59 6.62
N HIS A 269 19.30 -19.62 5.31
CA HIS A 269 18.65 -18.51 4.66
C HIS A 269 17.24 -18.27 5.23
N THR A 270 16.53 -19.35 5.56
CA THR A 270 15.23 -19.36 6.21
C THR A 270 15.06 -20.65 7.00
N SER A 271 14.16 -20.68 7.97
CA SER A 271 13.92 -21.80 8.90
C SER A 271 13.64 -23.17 8.25
N GLY A 272 13.21 -23.19 7.01
CA GLY A 272 12.87 -24.43 6.28
C GLY A 272 13.99 -25.03 5.42
N VAL A 273 15.13 -24.37 5.27
CA VAL A 273 16.17 -24.73 4.31
C VAL A 273 17.55 -24.74 4.96
N ARG A 274 18.17 -25.90 5.00
CA ARG A 274 19.49 -26.09 5.64
C ARG A 274 20.60 -25.72 4.67
N MET A 275 21.51 -24.82 5.07
CA MET A 275 22.62 -24.32 4.25
C MET A 275 23.59 -25.42 3.80
N GLU A 276 23.75 -26.48 4.58
CA GLU A 276 24.61 -27.60 4.26
C GLU A 276 24.15 -28.43 3.04
N TRP A 277 22.93 -28.22 2.58
CA TRP A 277 22.39 -28.94 1.44
C TRP A 277 22.85 -28.38 0.08
N TYR A 278 23.26 -27.10 0.03
CA TYR A 278 23.48 -26.42 -1.24
C TYR A 278 24.71 -25.49 -1.26
N ARG A 279 25.28 -25.15 -0.08
CA ARG A 279 26.41 -24.20 -0.01
C ARG A 279 27.75 -24.93 0.08
N ASP A 280 28.71 -24.47 -0.69
CA ASP A 280 30.11 -24.92 -0.73
C ASP A 280 31.09 -23.90 -0.14
N ASP A 281 30.62 -22.67 0.18
CA ASP A 281 31.40 -21.54 0.70
C ASP A 281 31.38 -21.39 2.23
N LEU A 282 30.91 -22.40 2.98
CA LEU A 282 30.65 -22.27 4.43
C LEU A 282 31.93 -21.98 5.26
N GLU A 283 33.09 -22.49 4.86
CA GLU A 283 34.35 -22.22 5.55
C GLU A 283 34.79 -20.78 5.32
N GLU A 284 34.70 -20.28 4.10
CA GLU A 284 34.99 -18.89 3.75
C GLU A 284 34.05 -17.94 4.52
N ALA A 285 32.74 -18.19 4.49
CA ALA A 285 31.76 -17.40 5.23
C ALA A 285 32.11 -17.33 6.73
N ARG A 286 32.44 -18.48 7.36
CA ARG A 286 32.82 -18.52 8.79
C ARG A 286 34.11 -17.73 9.09
N SER A 287 35.05 -17.65 8.17
CA SER A 287 36.26 -16.87 8.33
C SER A 287 36.02 -15.37 8.43
N ARG A 288 34.84 -14.90 7.94
CA ARG A 288 34.39 -13.51 7.96
C ARG A 288 33.40 -13.19 9.07
N ASP A 289 33.26 -14.05 10.09
CA ASP A 289 32.35 -13.83 11.21
C ASP A 289 32.64 -12.49 11.93
N PRO A 290 31.66 -11.57 12.03
CA PRO A 290 31.85 -10.28 12.68
C PRO A 290 32.11 -10.38 14.19
N TYR A 291 31.70 -11.49 14.86
CA TYR A 291 31.85 -11.64 16.30
C TYR A 291 33.31 -11.64 16.77
N PRO A 292 34.24 -12.50 16.29
CA PRO A 292 35.62 -12.46 16.72
C PRO A 292 36.32 -11.16 16.34
N VAL A 293 35.94 -10.52 15.24
CA VAL A 293 36.49 -9.24 14.80
C VAL A 293 36.19 -8.15 15.82
N LEU A 294 34.91 -7.97 16.19
CA LEU A 294 34.51 -6.95 17.16
C LEU A 294 35.01 -7.26 18.57
N LYS A 295 35.06 -8.54 18.96
CA LYS A 295 35.69 -8.96 20.23
C LYS A 295 37.15 -8.51 20.30
N GLN A 296 37.93 -8.72 19.26
CA GLN A 296 39.33 -8.27 19.22
C GLN A 296 39.43 -6.74 19.27
N GLN A 297 38.53 -6.03 18.55
CA GLN A 297 38.47 -4.56 18.58
C GLN A 297 38.19 -4.01 19.99
N LEU A 298 37.39 -4.69 20.83
CA LEU A 298 37.21 -4.31 22.23
C LEU A 298 38.52 -4.46 23.03
N LEU A 299 39.16 -5.62 22.91
CA LEU A 299 40.42 -5.89 23.61
C LEU A 299 41.53 -4.90 23.27
N ASP A 300 41.67 -4.57 21.95
CA ASP A 300 42.60 -3.58 21.44
C ASP A 300 42.32 -2.16 21.97
N ASN A 301 41.07 -1.87 22.31
CA ASN A 301 40.62 -0.59 22.90
C ASN A 301 40.64 -0.62 24.44
N GLY A 302 41.26 -1.64 25.06
CA GLY A 302 41.57 -1.69 26.47
C GLY A 302 40.41 -2.18 27.35
N PHE A 303 39.52 -3.03 26.83
CA PHE A 303 38.66 -3.90 27.61
C PHE A 303 39.46 -5.14 28.06
N THR A 304 39.11 -5.67 29.21
CA THR A 304 39.68 -6.91 29.72
C THR A 304 38.87 -8.12 29.23
N GLU A 305 39.48 -9.29 29.19
CA GLU A 305 38.78 -10.55 28.89
C GLU A 305 37.60 -10.80 29.86
N VAL A 306 37.71 -10.35 31.11
CA VAL A 306 36.65 -10.50 32.11
C VAL A 306 35.44 -9.62 31.73
N GLU A 307 35.64 -8.36 31.40
CA GLU A 307 34.58 -7.46 30.96
C GLU A 307 33.88 -7.97 29.68
N VAL A 308 34.64 -8.50 28.75
CA VAL A 308 34.09 -9.10 27.52
C VAL A 308 33.22 -10.33 27.87
N GLN A 309 33.73 -11.23 28.75
CA GLN A 309 32.99 -12.41 29.16
C GLN A 309 31.71 -12.07 29.95
N GLU A 310 31.71 -11.00 30.75
CA GLU A 310 30.54 -10.52 31.46
C GLU A 310 29.43 -10.06 30.46
N ILE A 311 29.80 -9.36 29.36
CA ILE A 311 28.85 -8.95 28.30
C ILE A 311 28.25 -10.19 27.62
N GLU A 312 29.07 -11.17 27.25
CA GLU A 312 28.63 -12.41 26.60
C GLU A 312 27.65 -13.19 27.49
N THR A 313 28.00 -13.34 28.78
CA THR A 313 27.17 -14.06 29.73
C THR A 313 25.82 -13.37 29.94
N SER A 314 25.84 -12.04 30.17
CA SER A 314 24.64 -11.26 30.39
C SER A 314 23.71 -11.31 29.16
N ALA A 315 24.25 -11.27 27.94
CA ALA A 315 23.44 -11.38 26.69
C ALA A 315 22.76 -12.77 26.63
N SER A 316 23.47 -13.85 26.88
CA SER A 316 22.95 -15.22 26.85
C SER A 316 21.86 -15.44 27.91
N GLU A 317 22.09 -15.00 29.16
CA GLU A 317 21.12 -15.11 30.24
C GLU A 317 19.84 -14.33 29.93
N LYS A 318 19.95 -13.09 29.45
CA LYS A 318 18.82 -12.26 29.05
C LYS A 318 17.99 -12.92 27.93
N VAL A 319 18.64 -13.44 26.92
CA VAL A 319 17.99 -14.10 25.79
C VAL A 319 17.22 -15.35 26.24
N GLN A 320 17.83 -16.18 27.12
CA GLN A 320 17.17 -17.36 27.64
C GLN A 320 15.93 -17.00 28.48
N GLU A 321 16.04 -16.02 29.38
CA GLU A 321 14.93 -15.54 30.21
C GLU A 321 13.77 -15.03 29.33
N HIS A 322 14.08 -14.21 28.32
CA HIS A 322 13.09 -13.64 27.44
C HIS A 322 12.38 -14.70 26.60
N PHE A 323 13.08 -15.74 26.15
CA PHE A 323 12.48 -16.85 25.42
C PHE A 323 11.51 -17.67 26.28
N GLU A 324 11.92 -18.02 27.50
CA GLU A 324 11.05 -18.73 28.43
C GLU A 324 9.78 -17.94 28.76
N LYS A 325 9.91 -16.62 28.93
CA LYS A 325 8.77 -15.70 29.12
C LYS A 325 7.88 -15.64 27.89
N ALA A 326 8.45 -15.54 26.69
CA ALA A 326 7.68 -15.48 25.46
C ALA A 326 6.92 -16.79 25.17
N GLN A 327 7.50 -17.95 25.51
CA GLN A 327 6.79 -19.23 25.39
C GLN A 327 5.53 -19.32 26.27
N GLN A 328 5.52 -18.63 27.42
CA GLN A 328 4.39 -18.59 28.35
C GLN A 328 3.35 -17.54 28.04
N ALA A 329 3.64 -16.63 27.09
CA ALA A 329 2.70 -15.58 26.68
C ALA A 329 1.45 -16.19 26.00
N GLU A 330 0.32 -15.48 26.12
CA GLU A 330 -0.96 -15.93 25.56
C GLU A 330 -0.97 -15.93 24.02
N ASP A 331 -1.70 -16.88 23.45
CA ASP A 331 -2.00 -16.90 22.01
C ASP A 331 -3.19 -15.97 21.71
N PRO A 332 -3.31 -15.43 20.48
CA PRO A 332 -4.50 -14.68 20.06
C PRO A 332 -5.77 -15.51 20.16
N SER A 333 -6.89 -14.86 20.47
CA SER A 333 -8.22 -15.49 20.44
C SER A 333 -8.82 -15.49 19.03
N PRO A 334 -9.82 -16.34 18.73
CA PRO A 334 -10.50 -16.31 17.43
C PRO A 334 -11.15 -14.95 17.10
N GLU A 335 -11.56 -14.18 18.10
CA GLU A 335 -12.16 -12.85 17.93
C GLU A 335 -11.15 -11.83 17.44
N ASP A 336 -9.86 -11.98 17.76
CA ASP A 336 -8.79 -11.09 17.29
C ASP A 336 -8.64 -11.11 15.76
N LEU A 337 -9.12 -12.19 15.08
CA LEU A 337 -9.14 -12.31 13.62
C LEU A 337 -9.95 -11.18 12.96
N PHE A 338 -11.01 -10.71 13.59
CA PHE A 338 -11.98 -9.76 13.02
C PHE A 338 -11.73 -8.31 13.42
N THR A 339 -10.50 -8.00 13.85
CA THR A 339 -10.10 -6.64 14.26
C THR A 339 -9.11 -6.04 13.26
N HIS A 340 -9.16 -4.70 13.11
CA HIS A 340 -8.18 -3.91 12.33
C HIS A 340 -8.18 -4.13 10.81
N ASP A 341 -9.21 -4.77 10.25
CA ASP A 341 -9.39 -4.88 8.80
C ASP A 341 -9.53 -3.50 8.14
N PHE A 342 -10.22 -2.59 8.82
CA PHE A 342 -10.30 -1.16 8.48
C PHE A 342 -10.17 -0.29 9.73
N ALA A 343 -9.59 0.90 9.57
CA ALA A 343 -9.71 1.96 10.53
C ALA A 343 -11.14 2.54 10.50
N PRO A 344 -11.67 3.10 11.60
CA PRO A 344 -13.01 3.66 11.65
C PRO A 344 -13.25 4.73 10.58
N THR A 345 -14.34 4.60 9.83
CA THR A 345 -14.75 5.55 8.79
C THR A 345 -15.46 6.74 9.44
N PRO A 346 -15.00 7.99 9.22
CA PRO A 346 -15.59 9.16 9.88
C PRO A 346 -16.88 9.65 9.22
N ILE A 347 -17.06 9.40 7.91
CA ILE A 347 -18.22 9.87 7.15
C ILE A 347 -19.25 8.73 7.07
N THR A 348 -20.35 8.85 7.81
CA THR A 348 -21.41 7.85 7.91
C THR A 348 -22.76 8.33 7.39
N GLU A 349 -22.90 9.65 7.18
CA GLU A 349 -24.13 10.28 6.71
C GLU A 349 -23.85 11.22 5.54
N GLU A 350 -24.80 11.38 4.63
CA GLU A 350 -24.77 12.36 3.56
C GLU A 350 -24.98 13.77 4.15
N ALA A 351 -24.19 14.73 3.67
CA ALA A 351 -24.27 16.12 4.10
C ALA A 351 -24.00 17.08 2.93
N GLY A 352 -24.40 18.34 3.10
CA GLY A 352 -24.34 19.35 2.04
C GLY A 352 -25.52 19.24 1.07
N ASP A 353 -25.52 20.08 0.04
CA ASP A 353 -26.58 20.10 -0.97
C ASP A 353 -26.10 19.46 -2.28
N ARG A 354 -26.80 18.39 -2.68
CA ARG A 354 -26.53 17.65 -3.92
C ARG A 354 -26.82 18.47 -5.19
N SER A 355 -27.78 19.39 -5.14
CA SER A 355 -28.28 20.13 -6.29
C SER A 355 -28.71 21.54 -5.89
N PRO A 356 -27.76 22.39 -5.44
CA PRO A 356 -28.07 23.73 -4.93
C PRO A 356 -28.75 24.59 -6.00
N GLU A 357 -29.77 25.36 -5.57
CA GLU A 357 -30.49 26.25 -6.44
C GLU A 357 -29.54 27.32 -7.03
N GLY A 358 -29.58 27.51 -8.33
CA GLY A 358 -28.77 28.48 -9.04
C GLY A 358 -27.36 28.00 -9.45
N SER A 359 -26.97 26.78 -9.07
CA SER A 359 -25.73 26.17 -9.55
C SER A 359 -25.85 25.72 -11.01
N GLU A 360 -24.73 25.69 -11.71
CA GLU A 360 -24.68 25.29 -13.12
C GLU A 360 -24.71 23.76 -13.27
N LYS A 361 -25.17 23.30 -14.44
CA LYS A 361 -25.08 21.89 -14.82
C LYS A 361 -23.69 21.61 -15.38
N VAL A 362 -22.97 20.66 -14.80
CA VAL A 362 -21.58 20.32 -15.14
C VAL A 362 -21.44 18.85 -15.54
N VAL A 363 -20.40 18.55 -16.29
CA VAL A 363 -20.05 17.17 -16.69
C VAL A 363 -19.34 16.44 -15.56
N MET A 364 -19.35 15.12 -15.60
CA MET A 364 -18.82 14.28 -14.51
C MET A 364 -17.33 14.55 -14.22
N VAL A 365 -16.51 14.77 -15.26
CA VAL A 365 -15.07 15.07 -15.09
C VAL A 365 -14.83 16.39 -14.35
N ASP A 366 -15.68 17.41 -14.59
CA ASP A 366 -15.57 18.69 -13.89
C ASP A 366 -15.96 18.56 -12.41
N CYS A 367 -16.93 17.71 -12.07
CA CYS A 367 -17.26 17.40 -10.67
C CYS A 367 -16.06 16.79 -9.92
N ALA A 368 -15.29 15.89 -10.56
CA ALA A 368 -14.07 15.34 -10.00
C ALA A 368 -12.99 16.42 -9.81
N LEU A 369 -12.77 17.24 -10.85
CA LEU A 369 -11.82 18.35 -10.82
C LEU A 369 -12.13 19.32 -9.66
N PHE A 370 -13.39 19.74 -9.53
CA PHE A 370 -13.80 20.66 -8.45
C PHE A 370 -13.67 20.05 -7.08
N ALA A 371 -13.99 18.76 -6.91
CA ALA A 371 -13.78 18.06 -5.64
C ALA A 371 -12.30 18.09 -5.22
N VAL A 372 -11.37 17.77 -6.13
CA VAL A 372 -9.93 17.79 -5.84
C VAL A 372 -9.46 19.22 -5.58
N GLU A 373 -9.90 20.21 -6.36
CA GLU A 373 -9.53 21.61 -6.14
C GLU A 373 -9.98 22.12 -4.76
N GLU A 374 -11.20 21.82 -4.36
CA GLU A 374 -11.75 22.19 -3.05
C GLU A 374 -10.98 21.54 -1.90
N LEU A 375 -10.62 20.26 -2.02
CA LEU A 375 -9.79 19.55 -1.06
C LEU A 375 -8.39 20.18 -0.95
N MET A 376 -7.73 20.42 -2.07
CA MET A 376 -6.39 21.02 -2.10
C MET A 376 -6.38 22.46 -1.55
N ARG A 377 -7.47 23.20 -1.71
CA ARG A 377 -7.61 24.54 -1.17
C ARG A 377 -7.70 24.54 0.36
N LYS A 378 -8.36 23.53 0.94
CA LYS A 378 -8.55 23.38 2.39
C LYS A 378 -7.38 22.71 3.08
N HIS A 379 -6.70 21.77 2.40
CA HIS A 379 -5.77 20.83 2.99
C HIS A 379 -4.40 20.88 2.31
N LYS A 380 -3.39 21.35 3.01
CA LYS A 380 -2.02 21.35 2.49
C LYS A 380 -1.41 19.94 2.38
N GLU A 381 -1.89 18.99 3.18
CA GLU A 381 -1.53 17.57 3.14
C GLU A 381 -2.10 16.80 1.94
N CYS A 382 -3.02 17.43 1.17
CA CYS A 382 -3.55 16.89 -0.08
C CYS A 382 -2.60 17.17 -1.23
N LEU A 383 -2.22 16.14 -1.96
CA LEU A 383 -1.40 16.23 -3.17
C LEU A 383 -1.93 15.26 -4.24
N LEU A 384 -1.63 15.55 -5.51
CA LEU A 384 -2.04 14.73 -6.66
C LEU A 384 -0.84 14.40 -7.52
N TYR A 385 -0.62 13.12 -7.80
CA TYR A 385 0.44 12.70 -8.73
C TYR A 385 0.08 11.43 -9.52
N GLY A 386 0.75 11.27 -10.63
CA GLY A 386 0.57 10.18 -11.58
C GLY A 386 1.22 10.55 -12.91
N GLN A 387 0.94 9.76 -13.95
CA GLN A 387 1.43 10.05 -15.29
C GLN A 387 0.56 11.15 -15.93
N ASP A 388 1.18 12.21 -16.45
CA ASP A 388 0.56 13.32 -17.18
C ASP A 388 -0.49 14.16 -16.42
N VAL A 389 -0.65 13.96 -15.11
CA VAL A 389 -1.62 14.74 -14.29
C VAL A 389 -1.13 16.15 -13.97
N GLY A 390 0.18 16.35 -13.94
CA GLY A 390 0.83 17.62 -13.65
C GLY A 390 0.99 18.53 -14.87
N GLY A 391 1.66 19.65 -14.67
CA GLY A 391 2.01 20.59 -15.73
C GLY A 391 0.79 21.21 -16.42
N ARG A 392 0.81 21.26 -17.77
CA ARG A 392 -0.24 21.95 -18.55
C ARG A 392 -1.38 21.04 -18.99
N LEU A 393 -1.15 19.72 -19.12
CA LEU A 393 -2.17 18.81 -19.63
C LEU A 393 -3.27 18.58 -18.57
N GLY A 394 -2.89 18.23 -17.36
CA GLY A 394 -3.83 18.00 -16.27
C GLY A 394 -4.63 16.70 -16.46
N GLY A 395 -3.92 15.60 -16.76
CA GLY A 395 -4.50 14.28 -17.02
C GLY A 395 -4.93 14.07 -18.47
N VAL A 396 -4.98 12.80 -18.89
CA VAL A 396 -5.35 12.40 -20.25
C VAL A 396 -6.79 12.84 -20.60
N PHE A 397 -7.68 12.82 -19.61
CA PHE A 397 -9.07 13.25 -19.72
C PHE A 397 -9.32 14.65 -19.16
N ARG A 398 -8.26 15.39 -18.77
CA ARG A 398 -8.28 16.72 -18.18
C ARG A 398 -8.93 16.79 -16.78
N GLU A 399 -8.94 15.69 -16.09
CA GLU A 399 -9.47 15.48 -14.73
C GLU A 399 -8.67 16.21 -13.63
N ALA A 400 -7.48 16.71 -13.96
CA ALA A 400 -6.63 17.56 -13.13
C ALA A 400 -6.29 18.90 -13.81
N ALA A 401 -7.07 19.32 -14.80
CA ALA A 401 -6.81 20.53 -15.58
C ALA A 401 -6.64 21.76 -14.67
N THR A 402 -5.60 22.55 -14.91
CA THR A 402 -5.26 23.76 -14.16
C THR A 402 -4.80 23.58 -12.71
N LEU A 403 -4.87 22.38 -12.11
CA LEU A 403 -4.50 22.20 -10.70
C LEU A 403 -3.01 22.50 -10.45
N ALA A 404 -2.11 22.06 -11.34
CA ALA A 404 -0.68 22.37 -11.22
C ALA A 404 -0.39 23.88 -11.28
N GLN A 405 -1.12 24.62 -12.12
CA GLN A 405 -0.98 26.09 -12.19
C GLN A 405 -1.51 26.80 -10.93
N LYS A 406 -2.54 26.23 -10.28
CA LYS A 406 -3.15 26.80 -9.07
C LYS A 406 -2.36 26.48 -7.81
N PHE A 407 -1.84 25.26 -7.69
CA PHE A 407 -1.26 24.74 -6.45
C PHE A 407 0.26 24.48 -6.51
N GLY A 408 0.86 24.58 -7.69
CA GLY A 408 2.28 24.36 -7.92
C GLY A 408 2.66 22.90 -8.23
N ASP A 409 3.80 22.75 -8.88
CA ASP A 409 4.32 21.44 -9.34
C ASP A 409 4.82 20.55 -8.19
N ASP A 410 4.98 21.09 -6.98
CA ASP A 410 5.30 20.31 -5.79
C ASP A 410 4.08 19.54 -5.27
N ARG A 411 2.86 20.04 -5.51
CA ARG A 411 1.61 19.45 -5.07
C ARG A 411 0.89 18.65 -6.15
N VAL A 412 1.05 19.05 -7.43
CA VAL A 412 0.43 18.38 -8.58
C VAL A 412 1.52 18.11 -9.60
N PHE A 413 2.02 16.87 -9.63
CA PHE A 413 3.22 16.55 -10.39
C PHE A 413 3.13 15.24 -11.16
N ASN A 414 3.95 15.17 -12.22
CA ASN A 414 4.10 13.95 -13.02
C ASN A 414 5.10 13.00 -12.38
N THR A 415 4.81 11.71 -12.51
CA THR A 415 5.77 10.63 -12.26
C THR A 415 6.35 10.10 -13.58
N PRO A 416 7.46 9.35 -13.56
CA PRO A 416 7.80 8.45 -14.64
C PRO A 416 6.68 7.42 -14.89
N ILE A 417 6.78 6.62 -15.95
CA ILE A 417 5.87 5.48 -16.22
C ILE A 417 6.21 4.37 -15.23
N GLN A 418 5.55 4.38 -14.08
CA GLN A 418 5.90 3.55 -12.92
C GLN A 418 4.65 3.35 -12.05
N GLU A 419 3.73 2.50 -12.48
CA GLU A 419 2.45 2.31 -11.79
C GLU A 419 2.63 1.68 -10.40
N ALA A 420 3.64 0.83 -10.21
CA ALA A 420 3.97 0.29 -8.89
C ALA A 420 4.39 1.41 -7.93
N PHE A 421 5.23 2.35 -8.38
CA PHE A 421 5.61 3.52 -7.58
C PHE A 421 4.41 4.41 -7.27
N ILE A 422 3.55 4.69 -8.25
CA ILE A 422 2.36 5.54 -8.07
C ILE A 422 1.50 4.99 -6.93
N VAL A 423 1.24 3.69 -6.91
CA VAL A 423 0.40 3.04 -5.90
C VAL A 423 1.15 2.86 -4.59
N GLY A 424 2.33 2.24 -4.61
CA GLY A 424 3.06 1.83 -3.40
C GLY A 424 3.61 3.00 -2.58
N SER A 425 4.01 4.11 -3.22
CA SER A 425 4.51 5.29 -2.51
C SER A 425 3.48 5.92 -1.58
N THR A 426 2.19 5.66 -1.81
CA THR A 426 1.10 6.16 -0.96
C THR A 426 1.17 5.63 0.47
N VAL A 427 1.71 4.44 0.69
CA VAL A 427 1.96 3.88 2.03
C VAL A 427 2.88 4.81 2.82
N GLY A 428 4.01 5.18 2.23
CA GLY A 428 4.98 6.08 2.86
C GLY A 428 4.45 7.50 3.02
N MET A 429 3.76 8.03 2.01
CA MET A 429 3.11 9.33 2.09
C MET A 429 2.09 9.37 3.24
N SER A 430 1.26 8.35 3.37
CA SER A 430 0.28 8.23 4.46
C SER A 430 0.96 8.09 5.82
N ALA A 431 2.07 7.35 5.90
CA ALA A 431 2.81 7.15 7.15
C ALA A 431 3.35 8.48 7.73
N VAL A 432 3.70 9.44 6.90
CA VAL A 432 4.11 10.79 7.33
C VAL A 432 2.96 11.78 7.47
N GLY A 433 1.70 11.31 7.36
CA GLY A 433 0.50 12.11 7.59
C GLY A 433 0.00 12.88 6.38
N LEU A 434 0.45 12.57 5.18
CA LEU A 434 -0.08 13.12 3.93
C LEU A 434 -1.27 12.28 3.43
N LYS A 435 -2.06 12.87 2.55
CA LYS A 435 -3.23 12.24 1.93
C LYS A 435 -3.13 12.34 0.41
N PRO A 436 -2.40 11.41 -0.23
CA PRO A 436 -2.22 11.43 -1.66
C PRO A 436 -3.48 10.99 -2.41
N ILE A 437 -3.79 11.72 -3.48
CA ILE A 437 -4.63 11.28 -4.58
C ILE A 437 -3.68 10.88 -5.70
N VAL A 438 -3.79 9.66 -6.18
CA VAL A 438 -2.93 9.18 -7.26
C VAL A 438 -3.76 8.66 -8.42
N GLU A 439 -3.20 8.69 -9.63
CA GLU A 439 -3.89 8.27 -10.82
C GLU A 439 -3.04 7.32 -11.67
N VAL A 440 -3.66 6.20 -12.06
CA VAL A 440 -3.20 5.34 -13.15
C VAL A 440 -4.10 5.61 -14.34
N GLN A 441 -3.54 6.02 -15.47
CA GLN A 441 -4.25 6.59 -16.63
C GLN A 441 -5.38 5.71 -17.19
N PHE A 442 -5.24 4.39 -17.12
CA PHE A 442 -6.22 3.41 -17.62
C PHE A 442 -6.19 2.14 -16.77
N ALA A 443 -7.34 1.49 -16.62
CA ALA A 443 -7.45 0.20 -15.95
C ALA A 443 -6.54 -0.87 -16.57
N ASP A 444 -6.27 -0.78 -17.87
CA ASP A 444 -5.35 -1.68 -18.59
C ASP A 444 -3.91 -1.60 -18.11
N TYR A 445 -3.50 -0.50 -17.47
CA TYR A 445 -2.13 -0.25 -17.00
C TYR A 445 -1.95 -0.48 -15.49
N ILE A 446 -3.01 -0.81 -14.76
CA ILE A 446 -2.96 -0.95 -13.30
C ILE A 446 -2.11 -2.14 -12.83
N TRP A 447 -1.83 -3.11 -13.68
CA TRP A 447 -1.24 -4.40 -13.31
C TRP A 447 0.07 -4.33 -12.51
N PRO A 448 1.07 -3.50 -12.88
CA PRO A 448 2.25 -3.34 -12.03
C PRO A 448 1.90 -2.74 -10.67
N GLY A 449 0.94 -1.81 -10.61
CA GLY A 449 0.47 -1.19 -9.38
C GLY A 449 -0.32 -2.13 -8.47
N LEU A 450 -0.95 -3.18 -9.02
CA LEU A 450 -1.70 -4.17 -8.24
C LEU A 450 -0.80 -4.96 -7.29
N ASN A 451 0.47 -5.17 -7.61
CA ASN A 451 1.41 -5.82 -6.72
C ASN A 451 1.55 -5.02 -5.42
N GLN A 452 1.83 -3.74 -5.52
CA GLN A 452 1.91 -2.83 -4.36
C GLN A 452 0.55 -2.66 -3.65
N LEU A 453 -0.55 -2.57 -4.41
CA LEU A 453 -1.89 -2.47 -3.82
C LEU A 453 -2.20 -3.69 -2.94
N PHE A 454 -1.83 -4.89 -3.40
CA PHE A 454 -2.07 -6.14 -2.70
C PHE A 454 -1.10 -6.37 -1.53
N THR A 455 0.22 -6.14 -1.73
CA THR A 455 1.24 -6.49 -0.75
C THR A 455 1.38 -5.45 0.35
N GLU A 456 1.42 -4.16 0.01
CA GLU A 456 1.76 -3.08 0.93
C GLU A 456 0.54 -2.26 1.38
N VAL A 457 -0.34 -1.86 0.44
CA VAL A 457 -1.42 -0.93 0.75
C VAL A 457 -2.56 -1.60 1.51
N SER A 458 -3.13 -2.67 0.93
CA SER A 458 -4.39 -3.26 1.40
C SER A 458 -4.28 -3.95 2.76
N ARG A 459 -3.10 -4.47 3.10
CA ARG A 459 -2.85 -5.25 4.31
C ARG A 459 -2.28 -4.46 5.46
N SER A 460 -1.84 -3.23 5.21
CA SER A 460 -1.10 -2.41 6.16
C SER A 460 -1.83 -2.23 7.50
N SER A 461 -3.10 -1.86 7.50
CA SER A 461 -3.89 -1.72 8.74
C SER A 461 -3.96 -3.03 9.52
N TYR A 462 -4.37 -4.10 8.87
CA TYR A 462 -4.59 -5.40 9.50
C TYR A 462 -3.31 -6.01 10.08
N LEU A 463 -2.24 -6.06 9.28
CA LEU A 463 -0.97 -6.69 9.69
C LEU A 463 -0.15 -5.82 10.66
N SER A 464 -0.40 -4.52 10.72
CA SER A 464 0.20 -3.62 11.71
C SER A 464 -0.60 -3.52 13.02
N ASN A 465 -1.60 -4.35 13.21
CA ASN A 465 -2.51 -4.27 14.36
C ASN A 465 -3.14 -2.86 14.52
N GLY A 466 -3.59 -2.29 13.39
CA GLY A 466 -4.25 -0.99 13.32
C GLY A 466 -3.35 0.25 13.38
N LYS A 467 -2.02 0.09 13.47
CA LYS A 467 -1.10 1.23 13.64
C LYS A 467 -0.91 2.08 12.37
N TRP A 468 -0.95 1.43 11.20
CA TRP A 468 -0.61 2.03 9.93
C TRP A 468 -1.70 1.84 8.87
N PRO A 469 -2.89 2.43 9.06
CA PRO A 469 -3.87 2.53 7.96
C PRO A 469 -3.29 3.43 6.86
N VAL A 470 -3.66 3.16 5.61
CA VAL A 470 -3.17 3.91 4.44
C VAL A 470 -4.27 4.82 3.93
N SER A 471 -4.18 6.11 4.22
CA SER A 471 -5.12 7.12 3.72
C SER A 471 -4.70 7.57 2.33
N MET A 472 -5.34 7.03 1.28
CA MET A 472 -5.04 7.35 -0.11
C MET A 472 -6.25 7.16 -1.01
N ILE A 473 -6.25 7.84 -2.15
CA ILE A 473 -7.21 7.63 -3.23
C ILE A 473 -6.45 7.23 -4.49
N LEU A 474 -6.79 6.08 -5.06
CA LEU A 474 -6.32 5.65 -6.39
C LEU A 474 -7.45 5.86 -7.40
N ARG A 475 -7.27 6.80 -8.33
CA ARG A 475 -8.18 7.05 -9.45
C ARG A 475 -7.78 6.18 -10.64
N VAL A 476 -8.77 5.51 -11.22
CA VAL A 476 -8.58 4.59 -12.35
C VAL A 476 -9.67 4.84 -13.41
N PRO A 477 -9.35 5.53 -14.49
CA PRO A 477 -10.23 5.57 -15.68
C PRO A 477 -10.45 4.17 -16.26
N ILE A 478 -11.72 3.79 -16.45
CA ILE A 478 -12.14 2.42 -16.75
C ILE A 478 -13.18 2.40 -17.89
N GLY A 479 -13.42 1.23 -18.45
CA GLY A 479 -14.54 0.91 -19.33
C GLY A 479 -14.29 1.16 -20.81
N ALA A 480 -15.13 0.52 -21.67
CA ALA A 480 -15.06 0.63 -23.11
C ALA A 480 -15.81 1.89 -23.61
N TYR A 481 -15.13 2.65 -24.45
CA TYR A 481 -15.73 3.85 -25.05
C TYR A 481 -14.98 4.26 -26.32
N GLY A 482 -15.74 4.39 -27.43
CA GLY A 482 -15.28 5.06 -28.63
C GLY A 482 -14.12 4.38 -29.35
N SER A 483 -14.09 3.07 -29.39
CA SER A 483 -13.01 2.29 -30.03
C SER A 483 -11.65 2.50 -29.34
N GLY A 484 -11.61 2.49 -28.03
CA GLY A 484 -10.36 2.55 -27.25
C GLY A 484 -9.46 1.33 -27.48
N GLY A 485 -10.06 0.21 -27.89
CA GLY A 485 -9.35 -1.01 -28.26
C GLY A 485 -8.79 -1.79 -27.06
N PRO A 486 -7.91 -2.78 -27.31
CA PRO A 486 -7.58 -3.82 -26.33
C PRO A 486 -6.77 -3.35 -25.11
N TYR A 487 -6.21 -2.15 -25.12
CA TYR A 487 -5.34 -1.64 -24.04
C TYR A 487 -5.83 -0.30 -23.45
N HIS A 488 -7.10 0.10 -23.71
CA HIS A 488 -7.68 1.32 -23.14
C HIS A 488 -9.16 1.14 -22.78
N SER A 489 -9.64 -0.09 -22.63
CA SER A 489 -11.06 -0.37 -22.50
C SER A 489 -11.43 -1.39 -21.43
N SER A 490 -10.45 -1.88 -20.66
CA SER A 490 -10.68 -2.97 -19.73
C SER A 490 -11.53 -2.58 -18.52
N SER A 491 -12.20 -3.58 -17.98
CA SER A 491 -12.89 -3.58 -16.70
C SER A 491 -12.11 -4.43 -15.71
N VAL A 492 -11.90 -3.94 -14.46
CA VAL A 492 -11.03 -4.55 -13.44
C VAL A 492 -11.72 -4.74 -12.09
N GLU A 493 -13.05 -4.53 -12.02
CA GLU A 493 -13.84 -4.59 -10.78
C GLU A 493 -13.64 -5.92 -10.04
N SER A 494 -13.67 -7.03 -10.76
CA SER A 494 -13.55 -8.37 -10.18
C SER A 494 -12.21 -8.61 -9.50
N ILE A 495 -11.12 -8.10 -10.11
CA ILE A 495 -9.79 -8.21 -9.54
C ILE A 495 -9.69 -7.38 -8.28
N LEU A 496 -10.14 -6.13 -8.32
CA LEU A 496 -10.12 -5.22 -7.19
C LEU A 496 -10.99 -5.71 -6.04
N THR A 497 -12.19 -6.21 -6.32
CA THR A 497 -13.08 -6.77 -5.27
C THR A 497 -12.56 -8.06 -4.65
N SER A 498 -11.57 -8.73 -5.24
CA SER A 498 -10.85 -9.86 -4.64
C SER A 498 -9.77 -9.43 -3.65
N ILE A 499 -9.30 -8.18 -3.70
CA ILE A 499 -8.33 -7.61 -2.76
C ILE A 499 -9.09 -7.12 -1.52
N ARG A 500 -8.80 -7.70 -0.36
CA ARG A 500 -9.39 -7.27 0.92
C ARG A 500 -8.57 -6.13 1.53
N GLY A 501 -9.23 -5.23 2.29
CA GLY A 501 -8.58 -4.10 2.94
C GLY A 501 -8.57 -2.81 2.12
N ILE A 502 -9.30 -2.76 1.00
CA ILE A 502 -9.54 -1.54 0.21
C ILE A 502 -11.04 -1.27 0.08
N LYS A 503 -11.42 0.00 -0.05
CA LYS A 503 -12.76 0.43 -0.45
C LYS A 503 -12.80 0.72 -1.93
N ILE A 504 -13.96 0.50 -2.58
CA ILE A 504 -14.08 0.64 -4.04
C ILE A 504 -15.35 1.44 -4.35
N ALA A 505 -15.18 2.59 -5.00
CA ALA A 505 -16.27 3.42 -5.53
C ALA A 505 -16.35 3.29 -7.05
N TYR A 506 -17.56 3.26 -7.58
CA TYR A 506 -17.83 3.29 -9.03
C TYR A 506 -19.09 4.11 -9.33
N PRO A 507 -19.02 5.44 -9.22
CA PRO A 507 -20.16 6.33 -9.43
C PRO A 507 -20.63 6.35 -10.88
N SER A 508 -21.93 6.60 -11.07
CA SER A 508 -22.58 6.71 -12.37
C SER A 508 -22.80 8.16 -12.83
N ASN A 509 -22.57 9.15 -11.95
CA ASN A 509 -22.85 10.57 -12.21
C ASN A 509 -21.91 11.49 -11.44
N GLY A 510 -21.87 12.77 -11.85
CA GLY A 510 -20.94 13.75 -11.29
C GLY A 510 -21.17 14.09 -9.83
N ALA A 511 -22.41 14.15 -9.37
CA ALA A 511 -22.69 14.48 -7.97
C ALA A 511 -22.20 13.37 -7.03
N ASP A 512 -22.47 12.12 -7.36
CA ASP A 512 -21.97 10.97 -6.58
C ASP A 512 -20.45 10.89 -6.62
N LEU A 513 -19.82 11.17 -7.78
CA LEU A 513 -18.36 11.22 -7.88
C LEU A 513 -17.78 12.28 -6.94
N LYS A 514 -18.30 13.52 -6.95
CA LYS A 514 -17.84 14.60 -6.04
C LYS A 514 -18.00 14.23 -4.58
N GLY A 515 -19.18 13.75 -4.18
CA GLY A 515 -19.49 13.42 -2.79
C GLY A 515 -18.67 12.24 -2.25
N LEU A 516 -18.53 11.16 -3.03
CA LEU A 516 -17.74 9.98 -2.67
C LEU A 516 -16.24 10.29 -2.63
N LEU A 517 -15.72 11.12 -3.57
CA LEU A 517 -14.30 11.47 -3.61
C LEU A 517 -13.91 12.28 -2.37
N LYS A 518 -14.79 13.18 -1.90
CA LYS A 518 -14.58 13.89 -0.64
C LYS A 518 -14.65 12.96 0.56
N ALA A 519 -15.60 12.02 0.60
CA ALA A 519 -15.68 11.03 1.67
C ALA A 519 -14.41 10.16 1.71
N ALA A 520 -13.90 9.75 0.55
CA ALA A 520 -12.66 9.01 0.42
C ALA A 520 -11.45 9.77 0.98
N TYR A 521 -11.39 11.08 0.75
CA TYR A 521 -10.31 11.90 1.28
C TYR A 521 -10.27 11.96 2.81
N TYR A 522 -11.43 11.99 3.46
CA TYR A 522 -11.52 11.96 4.92
C TYR A 522 -11.42 10.55 5.51
N ASP A 523 -11.54 9.52 4.68
CA ASP A 523 -11.39 8.12 5.13
C ASP A 523 -9.91 7.79 5.38
N PRO A 524 -9.54 7.18 6.52
CA PRO A 524 -8.18 6.77 6.79
C PRO A 524 -7.76 5.49 6.06
N ASN A 525 -8.68 4.85 5.32
CA ASN A 525 -8.44 3.60 4.60
C ASN A 525 -8.18 3.85 3.12
N PRO A 526 -7.53 2.90 2.41
CA PRO A 526 -7.30 3.05 0.98
C PRO A 526 -8.60 2.92 0.18
N VAL A 527 -8.80 3.84 -0.77
CA VAL A 527 -9.96 3.88 -1.64
C VAL A 527 -9.53 3.83 -3.11
N VAL A 528 -10.12 2.92 -3.87
CA VAL A 528 -9.99 2.85 -5.32
C VAL A 528 -11.24 3.45 -5.95
N PHE A 529 -11.05 4.44 -6.82
CA PHE A 529 -12.10 5.09 -7.60
C PHE A 529 -12.08 4.61 -9.04
N LEU A 530 -13.13 3.93 -9.47
CA LEU A 530 -13.35 3.51 -10.84
C LEU A 530 -14.18 4.57 -11.54
N GLU A 531 -13.62 5.21 -12.56
CA GLU A 531 -14.24 6.34 -13.24
C GLU A 531 -14.46 6.00 -14.72
N HIS A 532 -15.71 5.71 -15.11
CA HIS A 532 -16.00 5.29 -16.48
C HIS A 532 -15.80 6.43 -17.48
N LYS A 533 -14.82 6.29 -18.38
CA LYS A 533 -14.42 7.31 -19.38
C LYS A 533 -15.54 7.80 -20.25
N GLY A 534 -16.47 6.90 -20.63
CA GLY A 534 -17.64 7.23 -21.43
C GLY A 534 -18.62 8.18 -20.74
N LEU A 535 -18.58 8.29 -19.42
CA LEU A 535 -19.42 9.17 -18.62
C LEU A 535 -18.81 10.56 -18.40
N TYR A 536 -17.49 10.71 -18.51
CA TYR A 536 -16.79 11.95 -18.20
C TYR A 536 -17.41 13.19 -18.88
N TRP A 537 -17.67 13.09 -20.19
CA TRP A 537 -18.17 14.21 -20.99
C TRP A 537 -19.63 14.04 -21.40
N SER A 538 -20.29 12.95 -21.01
CA SER A 538 -21.66 12.57 -21.41
C SER A 538 -21.89 12.61 -22.92
N LYS A 539 -20.86 12.24 -23.70
CA LYS A 539 -20.93 12.25 -25.18
C LYS A 539 -21.48 10.93 -25.74
N VAL A 540 -21.50 9.87 -24.93
CA VAL A 540 -22.11 8.60 -25.32
C VAL A 540 -23.63 8.78 -25.34
N PRO A 541 -24.32 8.35 -26.39
CA PRO A 541 -25.79 8.42 -26.44
C PRO A 541 -26.40 7.70 -25.19
N GLY A 542 -27.39 8.33 -24.59
CA GLY A 542 -28.08 7.80 -23.40
C GLY A 542 -27.39 8.06 -22.05
N THR A 543 -26.27 8.78 -22.03
CA THR A 543 -25.53 9.07 -20.78
C THR A 543 -25.76 10.47 -20.21
N GLN A 544 -26.81 11.18 -20.64
CA GLN A 544 -27.12 12.53 -20.16
C GLN A 544 -27.31 12.61 -18.64
N GLY A 545 -27.68 11.48 -17.99
CA GLY A 545 -27.79 11.35 -16.54
C GLY A 545 -26.46 11.37 -15.79
N ALA A 546 -25.31 11.26 -16.49
CA ALA A 546 -24.00 11.40 -15.86
C ALA A 546 -23.66 12.87 -15.52
N THR A 547 -24.27 13.85 -16.19
CA THR A 547 -24.15 15.27 -15.82
C THR A 547 -24.98 15.57 -14.58
N SER A 548 -24.51 16.47 -13.73
CA SER A 548 -25.20 16.87 -12.52
C SER A 548 -25.25 18.39 -12.38
N ILE A 549 -26.20 18.92 -11.61
CA ILE A 549 -26.02 20.25 -11.04
C ILE A 549 -24.78 20.18 -10.14
N GLU A 550 -23.90 21.18 -10.22
CA GLU A 550 -22.71 21.19 -9.37
C GLU A 550 -23.10 21.16 -7.89
N PRO A 551 -22.75 20.10 -7.14
CA PRO A 551 -23.05 20.04 -5.72
C PRO A 551 -22.29 21.11 -4.92
N SER A 552 -22.85 21.47 -3.77
CA SER A 552 -22.19 22.44 -2.87
C SER A 552 -20.78 22.00 -2.43
N GLU A 553 -19.97 22.99 -2.02
CA GLU A 553 -18.59 22.69 -1.57
C GLU A 553 -18.52 21.79 -0.33
N ASP A 554 -19.56 21.73 0.47
CA ASP A 554 -19.68 20.86 1.64
C ASP A 554 -20.38 19.53 1.35
N TYR A 555 -20.82 19.30 0.11
CA TYR A 555 -21.46 18.03 -0.25
C TYR A 555 -20.51 16.85 -0.09
N ILE A 556 -20.98 15.85 0.67
CA ILE A 556 -20.24 14.62 0.95
C ILE A 556 -21.21 13.42 0.99
N LEU A 557 -20.80 12.28 0.45
CA LEU A 557 -21.61 11.08 0.34
C LEU A 557 -20.89 9.87 0.98
N PRO A 558 -21.49 9.18 1.96
CA PRO A 558 -20.86 8.05 2.62
C PRO A 558 -20.75 6.81 1.72
N PHE A 559 -19.76 5.98 1.97
CA PHE A 559 -19.62 4.66 1.34
C PHE A 559 -20.66 3.68 1.87
N GLY A 560 -21.00 2.67 1.05
CA GLY A 560 -21.95 1.60 1.44
C GLY A 560 -23.41 2.06 1.46
N LYS A 561 -23.76 3.08 0.66
CA LYS A 561 -25.12 3.57 0.47
C LYS A 561 -25.49 3.56 -1.01
N ALA A 562 -26.27 2.58 -1.42
CA ALA A 562 -26.85 2.51 -2.75
C ALA A 562 -27.94 3.57 -2.94
N TRP A 563 -28.23 3.88 -4.19
CA TRP A 563 -29.31 4.79 -4.54
C TRP A 563 -30.37 4.06 -5.36
N VAL A 564 -31.61 4.08 -4.86
CA VAL A 564 -32.78 3.62 -5.62
C VAL A 564 -33.18 4.77 -6.56
N LEU A 565 -32.66 4.72 -7.80
CA LEU A 565 -32.89 5.76 -8.82
C LEU A 565 -34.30 5.78 -9.36
N GLN A 566 -34.92 4.61 -9.45
CA GLN A 566 -36.29 4.40 -9.90
C GLN A 566 -36.94 3.49 -8.88
N GLU A 567 -37.63 4.09 -7.93
CA GLU A 567 -38.41 3.37 -6.90
C GLU A 567 -39.82 3.05 -7.44
N ILE A 568 -40.30 1.85 -7.15
CA ILE A 568 -41.62 1.40 -7.54
C ILE A 568 -42.43 0.98 -6.33
N TRP A 569 -43.76 1.11 -6.45
CA TRP A 569 -44.73 0.64 -5.47
C TRP A 569 -45.50 -0.53 -6.09
N LYS A 570 -45.07 -1.78 -5.78
CA LYS A 570 -45.70 -3.01 -6.28
C LYS A 570 -47.18 -3.04 -5.89
N GLN A 571 -48.07 -3.21 -6.89
CA GLN A 571 -49.47 -3.51 -6.70
C GLN A 571 -49.69 -5.02 -6.73
N GLU A 572 -50.81 -5.49 -6.20
CA GLU A 572 -51.20 -6.91 -6.28
C GLU A 572 -51.30 -7.29 -7.80
N ASP A 573 -50.75 -8.45 -8.15
CA ASP A 573 -50.74 -9.02 -9.51
C ASP A 573 -49.84 -8.30 -10.54
N GLU A 574 -48.98 -7.37 -10.15
CA GLU A 574 -48.00 -6.77 -11.08
C GLU A 574 -46.66 -7.53 -11.10
N GLU A 575 -46.17 -7.83 -12.32
CA GLU A 575 -44.83 -8.34 -12.55
C GLU A 575 -43.81 -7.21 -12.37
N THR A 576 -42.95 -7.32 -11.37
CA THR A 576 -41.92 -6.33 -11.03
C THR A 576 -40.51 -6.90 -11.04
N LEU A 577 -39.51 -6.05 -11.30
CA LEU A 577 -38.11 -6.43 -11.44
C LEU A 577 -37.21 -5.47 -10.68
N THR A 578 -36.22 -5.98 -9.97
CA THR A 578 -35.09 -5.21 -9.47
C THR A 578 -33.91 -5.32 -10.44
N ILE A 579 -33.37 -4.19 -10.88
CA ILE A 579 -32.07 -4.13 -11.58
C ILE A 579 -31.01 -3.58 -10.61
N VAL A 580 -29.97 -4.35 -10.39
CA VAL A 580 -28.81 -3.95 -9.57
C VAL A 580 -27.64 -3.66 -10.51
N THR A 581 -27.05 -2.46 -10.40
CA THR A 581 -26.01 -2.04 -11.32
C THR A 581 -25.14 -0.91 -10.77
N TYR A 582 -24.15 -0.46 -11.54
CA TYR A 582 -23.21 0.60 -11.20
C TYR A 582 -22.59 1.20 -12.47
N GLY A 583 -21.97 2.37 -12.36
CA GLY A 583 -21.24 3.02 -13.46
C GLY A 583 -22.07 3.14 -14.75
N MET A 584 -21.55 2.68 -15.89
CA MET A 584 -22.24 2.73 -17.17
C MET A 584 -23.52 1.89 -17.20
N GLY A 585 -23.58 0.79 -16.46
CA GLY A 585 -24.75 -0.09 -16.39
C GLY A 585 -26.01 0.62 -15.91
N VAL A 586 -25.88 1.65 -15.09
CA VAL A 586 -27.01 2.50 -14.63
C VAL A 586 -27.71 3.15 -15.83
N HIS A 587 -26.95 3.69 -16.77
CA HIS A 587 -27.47 4.36 -17.96
C HIS A 587 -28.14 3.36 -18.90
N TRP A 588 -27.57 2.18 -19.08
CA TRP A 588 -28.22 1.11 -19.87
C TRP A 588 -29.54 0.66 -19.25
N ALA A 589 -29.57 0.44 -17.94
CA ALA A 589 -30.77 0.02 -17.21
C ALA A 589 -31.89 1.06 -17.28
N MET A 590 -31.57 2.34 -17.05
CA MET A 590 -32.53 3.43 -17.08
C MET A 590 -33.11 3.65 -18.49
N ASN A 591 -32.28 3.56 -19.52
CA ASN A 591 -32.72 3.69 -20.90
C ASN A 591 -33.60 2.50 -21.35
N ALA A 592 -33.18 1.26 -20.98
CA ALA A 592 -33.99 0.07 -21.28
C ALA A 592 -35.37 0.10 -20.61
N SER A 593 -35.45 0.48 -19.35
CA SER A 593 -36.71 0.67 -18.61
C SER A 593 -37.61 1.74 -19.29
N ALA A 594 -37.01 2.86 -19.70
CA ALA A 594 -37.73 3.94 -20.38
C ALA A 594 -38.27 3.52 -21.74
N GLU A 595 -37.48 2.83 -22.57
CA GLU A 595 -37.89 2.33 -23.90
C GLU A 595 -38.97 1.27 -23.82
N LEU A 596 -38.98 0.44 -22.78
CA LEU A 596 -40.05 -0.53 -22.54
C LEU A 596 -41.33 0.11 -21.98
N GLY A 597 -41.27 1.37 -21.54
CA GLY A 597 -42.39 2.03 -20.85
C GLY A 597 -42.69 1.45 -19.48
N MET A 598 -41.69 0.81 -18.84
CA MET A 598 -41.84 0.02 -17.59
C MET A 598 -41.28 0.75 -16.36
N LYS A 599 -41.36 2.07 -16.32
CA LYS A 599 -40.81 2.86 -15.19
C LYS A 599 -41.51 2.59 -13.85
N ASP A 600 -42.72 2.12 -13.89
CA ASP A 600 -43.54 1.86 -12.69
C ASP A 600 -43.40 0.40 -12.22
N THR A 601 -42.73 -0.47 -12.96
CA THR A 601 -42.58 -1.90 -12.69
C THR A 601 -41.13 -2.38 -12.58
N ILE A 602 -40.16 -1.54 -12.93
CA ILE A 602 -38.72 -1.83 -12.81
C ILE A 602 -38.11 -0.90 -11.76
N GLU A 603 -37.56 -1.46 -10.70
CA GLU A 603 -36.77 -0.72 -9.71
C GLU A 603 -35.28 -0.79 -10.07
N VAL A 604 -34.61 0.36 -10.18
CA VAL A 604 -33.20 0.44 -10.55
C VAL A 604 -32.38 0.94 -9.37
N ILE A 605 -31.41 0.13 -8.96
CA ILE A 605 -30.49 0.41 -7.86
C ILE A 605 -29.09 0.67 -8.42
N ASP A 606 -28.59 1.89 -8.20
CA ASP A 606 -27.17 2.23 -8.38
C ASP A 606 -26.40 1.92 -7.11
N LEU A 607 -25.46 0.98 -7.19
CA LEU A 607 -24.64 0.57 -6.05
C LEU A 607 -23.70 1.67 -5.55
N ARG A 608 -23.23 2.57 -6.41
CA ARG A 608 -22.28 3.65 -6.11
C ARG A 608 -20.93 3.15 -5.59
N THR A 609 -20.94 2.12 -4.73
CA THR A 609 -19.77 1.48 -4.14
C THR A 609 -19.85 -0.04 -4.28
N LEU A 610 -18.73 -0.66 -4.67
CA LEU A 610 -18.62 -2.11 -4.77
C LEU A 610 -18.11 -2.73 -3.47
N TYR A 611 -17.41 -1.93 -2.65
CA TYR A 611 -17.04 -2.27 -1.29
C TYR A 611 -16.83 -0.98 -0.44
N PRO A 612 -17.48 -0.84 0.73
CA PRO A 612 -18.55 -1.71 1.23
C PRO A 612 -19.82 -1.67 0.35
N LEU A 613 -20.58 -2.75 0.38
CA LEU A 613 -21.80 -2.92 -0.41
C LEU A 613 -23.05 -2.66 0.46
N ASP A 614 -24.04 -1.98 -0.09
CA ASP A 614 -25.37 -1.82 0.57
C ASP A 614 -26.26 -3.04 0.32
N GLU A 615 -25.97 -4.11 1.05
CA GLU A 615 -26.66 -5.38 0.92
C GLU A 615 -28.13 -5.28 1.36
N GLU A 616 -28.42 -4.46 2.39
CA GLU A 616 -29.76 -4.28 2.92
C GLU A 616 -30.72 -3.73 1.86
N THR A 617 -30.31 -2.67 1.15
CA THR A 617 -31.11 -2.07 0.07
C THR A 617 -31.38 -3.07 -1.05
N ILE A 618 -30.35 -3.82 -1.48
CA ILE A 618 -30.49 -4.84 -2.52
C ILE A 618 -31.48 -5.93 -2.10
N VAL A 619 -31.27 -6.54 -0.95
CA VAL A 619 -32.10 -7.65 -0.45
C VAL A 619 -33.54 -7.22 -0.24
N LYS A 620 -33.78 -6.02 0.31
CA LYS A 620 -35.12 -5.45 0.49
C LYS A 620 -35.85 -5.30 -0.84
N SER A 621 -35.19 -4.75 -1.85
CA SER A 621 -35.77 -4.56 -3.20
C SER A 621 -36.10 -5.91 -3.85
N VAL A 622 -35.13 -6.84 -3.86
CA VAL A 622 -35.34 -8.15 -4.50
C VAL A 622 -36.44 -8.97 -3.84
N LYS A 623 -36.53 -8.96 -2.50
CA LYS A 623 -37.61 -9.62 -1.77
C LYS A 623 -38.98 -9.01 -2.06
N LYS A 624 -39.03 -7.70 -2.31
CA LYS A 624 -40.23 -6.99 -2.72
C LYS A 624 -40.70 -7.39 -4.13
N ASN A 625 -39.74 -7.46 -5.07
CA ASN A 625 -40.02 -7.56 -6.49
C ASN A 625 -40.06 -8.98 -7.05
N GLY A 626 -39.43 -9.95 -6.40
CA GLY A 626 -39.42 -11.37 -6.78
C GLY A 626 -38.51 -11.73 -7.95
N LYS A 627 -38.03 -10.75 -8.72
CA LYS A 627 -37.14 -10.95 -9.88
C LYS A 627 -35.94 -10.01 -9.81
N CYS A 628 -34.76 -10.46 -10.26
CA CYS A 628 -33.53 -9.66 -10.19
C CYS A 628 -32.63 -9.83 -11.42
N LEU A 629 -32.15 -8.71 -11.96
CA LEU A 629 -31.12 -8.62 -13.01
C LEU A 629 -29.92 -7.85 -12.48
N VAL A 630 -28.71 -8.44 -12.54
CA VAL A 630 -27.46 -7.72 -12.27
C VAL A 630 -26.83 -7.32 -13.60
N VAL A 631 -26.59 -6.01 -13.79
CA VAL A 631 -26.01 -5.44 -15.01
C VAL A 631 -24.60 -4.93 -14.72
N THR A 632 -23.63 -5.35 -15.54
CA THR A 632 -22.23 -4.95 -15.45
C THR A 632 -21.63 -4.73 -16.83
N GLU A 633 -20.51 -4.04 -16.95
CA GLU A 633 -19.72 -3.97 -18.19
C GLU A 633 -18.69 -5.10 -18.27
N GLU A 634 -18.19 -5.60 -17.17
CA GLU A 634 -17.24 -6.72 -17.17
C GLU A 634 -17.88 -8.02 -17.74
N PRO A 635 -17.07 -9.03 -18.13
CA PRO A 635 -17.61 -10.31 -18.57
C PRO A 635 -18.49 -10.96 -17.50
N SER A 636 -19.75 -11.27 -17.85
CA SER A 636 -20.75 -11.82 -16.92
C SER A 636 -20.53 -13.31 -16.56
N SER A 637 -19.58 -13.99 -17.20
CA SER A 637 -19.28 -15.41 -16.94
C SER A 637 -18.60 -15.66 -15.59
N THR A 638 -17.86 -14.68 -15.11
CA THR A 638 -17.09 -14.70 -13.86
C THR A 638 -17.18 -13.32 -13.19
N GLY A 639 -16.57 -13.14 -12.02
CA GLY A 639 -16.35 -11.82 -11.47
C GLY A 639 -17.40 -11.32 -10.49
N PHE A 640 -17.36 -10.01 -10.20
CA PHE A 640 -18.16 -9.34 -9.16
C PHE A 640 -19.67 -9.53 -9.34
N ALA A 641 -20.17 -9.26 -10.56
CA ALA A 641 -21.61 -9.36 -10.83
C ALA A 641 -22.13 -10.80 -10.65
N ARG A 642 -21.34 -11.81 -11.03
CA ARG A 642 -21.69 -13.20 -10.83
C ARG A 642 -21.66 -13.61 -9.35
N ALA A 643 -20.66 -13.16 -8.60
CA ALA A 643 -20.60 -13.37 -7.15
C ALA A 643 -21.78 -12.72 -6.43
N LEU A 644 -22.11 -11.47 -6.81
CA LEU A 644 -23.28 -10.75 -6.28
C LEU A 644 -24.60 -11.47 -6.60
N SER A 645 -24.77 -11.94 -7.85
CA SER A 645 -25.98 -12.69 -8.23
C SER A 645 -26.14 -13.97 -7.42
N GLY A 646 -25.04 -14.69 -7.14
CA GLY A 646 -25.04 -15.86 -6.27
C GLY A 646 -25.49 -15.55 -4.86
N LYS A 647 -24.96 -14.48 -4.28
CA LYS A 647 -25.33 -14.00 -2.93
C LYS A 647 -26.82 -13.60 -2.86
N ILE A 648 -27.29 -12.83 -3.84
CA ILE A 648 -28.72 -12.46 -3.91
C ILE A 648 -29.59 -13.71 -4.04
N GLN A 649 -29.21 -14.67 -4.87
CA GLN A 649 -29.93 -15.94 -5.05
C GLN A 649 -30.04 -16.70 -3.71
N GLU A 650 -28.96 -16.77 -2.93
CA GLU A 650 -28.97 -17.47 -1.63
C GLU A 650 -29.87 -16.76 -0.60
N GLU A 651 -29.71 -15.43 -0.45
CA GLU A 651 -30.43 -14.65 0.57
C GLU A 651 -31.92 -14.43 0.27
N CYS A 652 -32.24 -14.40 -1.03
CA CYS A 652 -33.60 -14.10 -1.49
C CYS A 652 -34.36 -15.33 -2.02
N PHE A 653 -33.78 -16.53 -2.02
CA PHE A 653 -34.31 -17.73 -2.67
C PHE A 653 -35.81 -17.97 -2.49
N LYS A 654 -36.33 -17.79 -1.27
CA LYS A 654 -37.76 -18.03 -0.93
C LYS A 654 -38.72 -16.96 -1.48
N PHE A 655 -38.18 -15.87 -2.01
CA PHE A 655 -38.93 -14.71 -2.52
C PHE A 655 -38.78 -14.55 -4.03
N LEU A 656 -38.00 -15.41 -4.68
CA LEU A 656 -37.70 -15.31 -6.10
C LEU A 656 -38.73 -16.10 -6.92
N ASP A 657 -39.25 -15.45 -7.95
CA ASP A 657 -40.13 -16.01 -8.96
C ASP A 657 -39.36 -16.42 -10.24
N ALA A 658 -38.11 -15.99 -10.34
CA ALA A 658 -37.16 -16.33 -11.42
C ALA A 658 -35.73 -16.48 -10.87
N PRO A 659 -34.81 -17.17 -11.58
CA PRO A 659 -33.39 -17.15 -11.21
C PRO A 659 -32.84 -15.72 -11.30
N VAL A 660 -31.89 -15.38 -10.39
CA VAL A 660 -31.17 -14.12 -10.51
C VAL A 660 -30.28 -14.17 -11.76
N MET A 661 -30.54 -13.31 -12.71
CA MET A 661 -29.81 -13.26 -13.98
C MET A 661 -28.73 -12.18 -13.97
N THR A 662 -27.73 -12.37 -14.85
CA THR A 662 -26.67 -11.38 -15.06
C THR A 662 -26.54 -11.07 -16.55
N ILE A 663 -26.18 -9.83 -16.86
CA ILE A 663 -25.75 -9.39 -18.19
C ILE A 663 -24.46 -8.58 -18.07
N GLY A 664 -23.48 -8.88 -18.94
CA GLY A 664 -22.20 -8.22 -19.04
C GLY A 664 -21.60 -8.42 -20.43
N SER A 665 -20.35 -8.05 -20.60
CA SER A 665 -19.63 -8.26 -21.84
C SER A 665 -19.49 -9.74 -22.18
N GLU A 666 -19.28 -10.04 -23.46
CA GLU A 666 -18.92 -11.36 -23.94
C GLU A 666 -17.56 -11.80 -23.37
N ASN A 667 -17.40 -13.10 -23.11
CA ASN A 667 -16.19 -13.64 -22.54
C ASN A 667 -15.07 -13.80 -23.57
N MET A 668 -14.50 -12.66 -23.97
CA MET A 668 -13.39 -12.56 -24.92
C MET A 668 -12.14 -11.97 -24.26
N PRO A 669 -10.93 -12.26 -24.78
CA PRO A 669 -9.66 -11.86 -24.15
C PRO A 669 -9.45 -10.34 -24.05
N ALA A 670 -10.05 -9.54 -24.92
CA ALA A 670 -9.90 -8.09 -24.94
C ALA A 670 -11.03 -7.41 -25.72
N ILE A 671 -11.29 -6.15 -25.41
CA ILE A 671 -12.24 -5.30 -26.14
C ILE A 671 -11.63 -4.97 -27.51
N PRO A 672 -12.32 -5.28 -28.63
CA PRO A 672 -11.78 -5.03 -29.97
C PRO A 672 -11.77 -3.54 -30.35
N LEU A 673 -10.81 -3.14 -31.21
CA LEU A 673 -10.71 -1.76 -31.70
C LEU A 673 -11.86 -1.37 -32.65
N ASN A 674 -12.35 -2.32 -33.47
CA ASN A 674 -13.41 -2.06 -34.43
C ASN A 674 -14.74 -1.83 -33.70
N SER A 675 -15.44 -0.74 -34.03
CA SER A 675 -16.67 -0.33 -33.35
C SER A 675 -17.80 -1.38 -33.42
N THR A 676 -17.93 -2.11 -34.55
CA THR A 676 -18.94 -3.16 -34.69
C THR A 676 -18.65 -4.31 -33.74
N LEU A 677 -17.38 -4.72 -33.62
CA LEU A 677 -16.95 -5.79 -32.69
C LEU A 677 -17.06 -5.33 -31.23
N GLU A 678 -16.65 -4.08 -30.91
CA GLU A 678 -16.81 -3.48 -29.58
C GLU A 678 -18.29 -3.49 -29.16
N GLN A 679 -19.19 -2.96 -29.98
CA GLN A 679 -20.62 -2.94 -29.69
C GLN A 679 -21.25 -4.34 -29.60
N THR A 680 -20.71 -5.31 -30.34
CA THR A 680 -21.15 -6.71 -30.24
C THR A 680 -20.73 -7.29 -28.88
N MET A 681 -19.54 -6.95 -28.41
CA MET A 681 -18.96 -7.48 -27.17
C MET A 681 -19.58 -6.90 -25.91
N ILE A 682 -19.68 -5.56 -25.82
CA ILE A 682 -20.16 -4.89 -24.61
C ILE A 682 -21.69 -4.90 -24.48
N PRO A 683 -22.27 -4.75 -23.29
CA PRO A 683 -23.70 -4.51 -23.10
C PRO A 683 -24.16 -3.20 -23.73
N SER A 684 -25.48 -3.08 -23.87
CA SER A 684 -26.17 -1.88 -24.32
C SER A 684 -27.57 -1.84 -23.74
N ALA A 685 -28.27 -0.69 -23.85
CA ALA A 685 -29.66 -0.60 -23.44
C ALA A 685 -30.55 -1.63 -24.14
N GLU A 686 -30.32 -1.89 -25.45
CA GLU A 686 -31.06 -2.91 -26.19
C GLU A 686 -30.86 -4.32 -25.67
N LYS A 687 -29.61 -4.72 -25.42
CA LYS A 687 -29.31 -6.05 -24.83
C LYS A 687 -29.88 -6.19 -23.40
N VAL A 688 -29.85 -5.10 -22.61
CA VAL A 688 -30.48 -5.09 -21.27
C VAL A 688 -32.00 -5.23 -21.41
N LYS A 689 -32.64 -4.56 -22.38
CA LYS A 689 -34.06 -4.66 -22.66
C LYS A 689 -34.46 -6.11 -23.01
N GLU A 690 -33.70 -6.77 -23.89
CA GLU A 690 -33.92 -8.18 -24.23
C GLU A 690 -33.85 -9.07 -22.96
N LYS A 691 -32.89 -8.84 -22.10
CA LYS A 691 -32.73 -9.61 -20.86
C LYS A 691 -33.84 -9.33 -19.83
N ILE A 692 -34.34 -8.09 -19.74
CA ILE A 692 -35.52 -7.75 -18.93
C ILE A 692 -36.74 -8.56 -19.40
N LEU A 693 -37.00 -8.58 -20.71
CA LEU A 693 -38.13 -9.34 -21.27
C LEU A 693 -38.00 -10.84 -21.03
N GLU A 694 -36.78 -11.39 -21.10
CA GLU A 694 -36.50 -12.78 -20.77
C GLU A 694 -36.89 -13.11 -19.32
N ILE A 695 -36.48 -12.29 -18.34
CA ILE A 695 -36.76 -12.50 -16.91
C ILE A 695 -38.26 -12.36 -16.60
N LEU A 696 -38.93 -11.39 -17.23
CA LEU A 696 -40.36 -11.17 -16.99
C LEU A 696 -41.23 -12.32 -17.53
N ASN A 697 -40.72 -13.12 -18.45
CA ASN A 697 -41.41 -14.29 -19.00
C ASN A 697 -41.29 -15.55 -18.14
N TYR A 698 -40.55 -15.52 -17.03
CA TYR A 698 -40.54 -16.58 -16.05
C TYR A 698 -41.81 -16.53 -15.20
#